data_c19b76fa0f9644530c397e0e164a0cdf
#
_entry.id   c19b76fa0f9644530c397e0e164a0cdf
#
_cell.length_a   1.000
_cell.length_b   1.000
_cell.length_c   1.000
_cell.angle_alpha   90.00
_cell.angle_beta   90.00
_cell.angle_gamma   90.00
#
_symmetry.space_group_name_H-M   'P 1'
#
loop_
_entity.id
_entity.type
_entity.pdbx_description
1 polymer ?
#
loop_
_entity_poly.entity_id
_entity_poly.type
_entity_poly.pdbx_seq_one_letter_code
_entity_poly.pdbx_strand_id
1 'polypeptide(L)'
;MDNAEKILSSRSELCRLMPELEANFEEEGGCGVTGFVCSIPVTGKNIFEPSVQMHNRGNGKGGGIGAVGFVPEALGVSRKVLDEDYMLHIALLDPAVAHEIENTYIKPYFKIDKFEKLDTLADYKSIGLEVKPPDIMRYFVRVKADVLDKFIADENFKSLDRRDAEDEFVYQNSFKINKQYYASLGEKKAFVMSHGRNMMILKIVGYAENVVRYYKLDDFKAHVWLAHQRYPTRGRVWHPGGCHPFSALNEALVHNGDFANYQSILEYLKQRNYYPLFLTDTEEAALLLDLWSRVYKYPLEYLIEALAPTSEMDFDMLPAQKQALYKAIQKHHVFSSPDGPWFFIIARNDVKNDQFQLIGITDTAMLRPQVFALQEGEVQIGLICSEKQAIDATLISLQREDARFRPVADKYWNARGGSYTDGGAFIFSLKDAPDGSGKKQLICADKFGKVIETTTDKVVVDVSRKVKVRAAESKAIEEKLDSLFAETEGSAANKIFTYIRDAMIGFQTDAGDFRFAIESIKTRGLKNDACKQTAITALTMLNDLRYNTGKIKRSSLQQVLKINLDELLAATPMIMEKSTSKFAQIDFANRSALRKPHQTEHTLVIDAGQFEPEGENCDAVLMVKAFKLGWRNFIVYKYRGQRFTGCGFGPATKGVRIDVYGSSGDYLASGLDGMEIYVHGNGQDQLCQIMKDGKLVVYGDVGQTFMYGAKGGSVFIM
;
A
#
# COMPACT_ATOMS: atom_id res chain seq x y z
N MET A 1 -12.35 35.32 -41.61
CA MET A 1 -11.76 34.39 -40.62
C MET A 1 -11.69 35.17 -39.31
N ASP A 2 -12.31 34.61 -38.28
CA ASP A 2 -12.20 35.08 -36.92
C ASP A 2 -10.73 34.93 -36.46
N ASN A 3 -10.31 35.68 -35.44
CA ASN A 3 -8.96 35.60 -34.90
C ASN A 3 -8.63 34.21 -34.37
N ALA A 4 -9.63 33.50 -33.85
CA ALA A 4 -9.46 32.11 -33.41
C ALA A 4 -9.18 31.17 -34.60
N GLU A 5 -9.89 31.33 -35.74
CA GLU A 5 -9.65 30.54 -36.95
C GLU A 5 -8.25 30.78 -37.54
N LYS A 6 -7.75 32.03 -37.48
CA LYS A 6 -6.37 32.34 -37.91
C LYS A 6 -5.32 31.68 -37.05
N ILE A 7 -5.54 31.66 -35.72
CA ILE A 7 -4.62 31.00 -34.76
C ILE A 7 -4.63 29.50 -34.98
N LEU A 8 -5.79 28.88 -35.12
CA LEU A 8 -5.93 27.45 -35.37
C LEU A 8 -5.33 27.05 -36.72
N SER A 9 -5.56 27.86 -37.78
CA SER A 9 -4.98 27.60 -39.09
C SER A 9 -3.45 27.66 -39.05
N SER A 10 -2.88 28.70 -38.44
CA SER A 10 -1.41 28.83 -38.31
C SER A 10 -0.76 27.71 -37.50
N ARG A 11 -1.44 27.27 -36.44
CA ARG A 11 -0.98 26.08 -35.63
C ARG A 11 -1.05 24.80 -36.43
N SER A 12 -2.14 24.56 -37.19
CA SER A 12 -2.27 23.40 -38.06
C SER A 12 -1.18 23.36 -39.14
N GLU A 13 -0.77 24.49 -39.64
CA GLU A 13 0.30 24.61 -40.64
C GLU A 13 1.67 24.31 -40.03
N LEU A 14 1.94 24.80 -38.81
CA LEU A 14 3.11 24.45 -38.03
C LEU A 14 3.20 22.98 -37.70
N CYS A 15 2.07 22.34 -37.28
CA CYS A 15 2.02 20.91 -36.98
C CYS A 15 2.32 20.06 -38.22
N ARG A 16 1.96 20.50 -39.44
CA ARG A 16 2.30 19.79 -40.69
C ARG A 16 3.80 19.81 -41.02
N LEU A 17 4.50 20.81 -40.53
CA LEU A 17 5.95 20.98 -40.72
C LEU A 17 6.79 20.31 -39.65
N MET A 18 6.18 19.83 -38.55
CA MET A 18 6.87 19.08 -37.53
C MET A 18 7.03 17.61 -37.97
N PRO A 19 8.22 16.99 -37.77
CA PRO A 19 8.34 15.56 -37.92
C PRO A 19 7.36 14.87 -37.00
N GLU A 20 6.75 13.75 -37.44
CA GLU A 20 5.96 12.90 -36.57
C GLU A 20 6.88 12.45 -35.43
N LEU A 21 6.70 13.09 -34.28
CA LEU A 21 7.29 12.64 -33.05
C LEU A 21 6.46 11.39 -32.66
N GLU A 22 7.10 10.22 -32.65
CA GLU A 22 6.54 9.10 -31.88
C GLU A 22 6.29 9.62 -30.47
N ALA A 23 5.01 9.80 -30.14
CA ALA A 23 4.61 10.17 -28.80
C ALA A 23 4.89 8.97 -27.89
N ASN A 24 6.08 8.94 -27.32
CA ASN A 24 6.30 8.15 -26.12
C ASN A 24 5.51 8.86 -25.01
N PHE A 25 4.31 8.37 -24.76
CA PHE A 25 3.55 8.72 -23.57
C PHE A 25 4.32 8.13 -22.37
N GLU A 26 5.27 8.88 -21.84
CA GLU A 26 5.75 8.63 -20.49
C GLU A 26 4.65 9.16 -19.56
N GLU A 27 4.00 8.24 -18.85
CA GLU A 27 3.02 8.60 -17.83
C GLU A 27 3.69 9.46 -16.76
N GLU A 28 3.12 10.63 -16.49
CA GLU A 28 3.55 11.50 -15.40
C GLU A 28 3.12 10.88 -14.07
N GLY A 29 4.06 10.36 -13.29
CA GLY A 29 3.81 9.76 -11.99
C GLY A 29 4.88 10.14 -10.97
N GLY A 30 4.65 9.79 -9.73
CA GLY A 30 5.65 9.82 -8.65
C GLY A 30 5.85 8.41 -8.10
N CYS A 31 6.91 8.16 -7.31
CA CYS A 31 7.09 6.86 -6.67
C CYS A 31 5.94 6.53 -5.71
N GLY A 32 5.45 5.29 -5.75
CA GLY A 32 4.52 4.72 -4.80
C GLY A 32 5.22 3.76 -3.84
N VAL A 33 5.06 3.94 -2.54
CA VAL A 33 5.62 3.05 -1.51
C VAL A 33 4.54 2.54 -0.58
N THR A 34 4.63 1.27 -0.22
CA THR A 34 3.76 0.64 0.77
C THR A 34 4.52 -0.37 1.59
N GLY A 35 4.14 -0.55 2.84
CA GLY A 35 4.63 -1.61 3.70
C GLY A 35 3.66 -1.88 4.85
N PHE A 36 3.67 -3.13 5.32
CA PHE A 36 2.90 -3.50 6.51
C PHE A 36 3.61 -4.59 7.31
N VAL A 37 3.29 -4.65 8.60
CA VAL A 37 3.77 -5.66 9.55
C VAL A 37 2.58 -6.23 10.32
N CYS A 38 2.44 -7.56 10.33
CA CYS A 38 1.34 -8.27 10.97
C CYS A 38 1.82 -9.14 12.14
N SER A 39 1.01 -9.22 13.21
CA SER A 39 1.26 -10.12 14.34
C SER A 39 1.19 -11.60 13.97
N ILE A 40 0.55 -11.92 12.85
CA ILE A 40 0.55 -13.24 12.23
C ILE A 40 1.20 -13.17 10.85
N PRO A 41 1.86 -14.23 10.37
CA PRO A 41 2.41 -14.24 9.02
C PRO A 41 1.27 -14.30 7.98
N VAL A 42 1.33 -13.42 6.99
CA VAL A 42 0.31 -13.29 5.94
C VAL A 42 0.91 -13.51 4.56
N THR A 43 0.08 -13.91 3.60
CA THR A 43 0.51 -14.29 2.26
C THR A 43 0.93 -13.10 1.41
N GLY A 44 1.86 -13.32 0.47
CA GLY A 44 2.36 -12.30 -0.46
C GLY A 44 1.31 -11.74 -1.41
N LYS A 45 0.17 -12.42 -1.60
CA LYS A 45 -0.93 -11.86 -2.38
C LYS A 45 -1.51 -10.57 -1.76
N ASN A 46 -1.33 -10.35 -0.44
CA ASN A 46 -1.83 -9.15 0.23
C ASN A 46 -1.01 -7.89 -0.05
N ILE A 47 0.20 -8.01 -0.61
CA ILE A 47 0.96 -6.86 -1.11
C ILE A 47 0.58 -6.52 -2.56
N PHE A 48 -0.11 -7.39 -3.26
CA PHE A 48 -0.56 -7.18 -4.64
C PHE A 48 -1.60 -6.04 -4.73
N GLU A 49 -2.65 -6.08 -3.91
CA GLU A 49 -3.75 -5.09 -3.96
C GLU A 49 -3.28 -3.64 -3.73
N PRO A 50 -2.47 -3.32 -2.70
CA PRO A 50 -1.95 -1.95 -2.56
C PRO A 50 -1.00 -1.55 -3.69
N SER A 51 -0.28 -2.51 -4.29
CA SER A 51 0.57 -2.23 -5.46
C SER A 51 -0.26 -1.83 -6.67
N VAL A 52 -1.36 -2.54 -6.96
CA VAL A 52 -2.32 -2.18 -8.00
C VAL A 52 -2.98 -0.83 -7.71
N GLN A 53 -3.33 -0.55 -6.44
CA GLN A 53 -3.89 0.74 -6.04
C GLN A 53 -2.96 1.91 -6.38
N MET A 54 -1.64 1.70 -6.26
CA MET A 54 -0.62 2.73 -6.53
C MET A 54 0.01 2.61 -7.93
N HIS A 55 -0.59 1.86 -8.85
CA HIS A 55 -0.04 1.58 -10.19
C HIS A 55 0.42 2.87 -10.90
N ASN A 56 -0.42 3.90 -10.94
CA ASN A 56 -0.15 5.19 -11.61
C ASN A 56 0.91 6.05 -10.93
N ARG A 57 1.39 5.67 -9.75
CA ARG A 57 2.58 6.29 -9.15
C ARG A 57 3.89 5.74 -9.71
N GLY A 58 3.83 4.70 -10.51
CA GLY A 58 4.96 4.17 -11.27
C GLY A 58 4.78 4.38 -12.76
N ASN A 59 5.81 4.18 -13.53
CA ASN A 59 5.78 4.17 -14.99
C ASN A 59 6.16 2.82 -15.60
N GLY A 60 6.10 1.73 -14.83
CA GLY A 60 6.46 0.39 -15.28
C GLY A 60 7.95 0.15 -15.55
N LYS A 61 8.82 1.12 -15.26
CA LYS A 61 10.28 0.99 -15.50
C LYS A 61 11.02 0.43 -14.28
N GLY A 62 10.32 0.11 -13.21
CA GLY A 62 10.88 -0.58 -12.05
C GLY A 62 9.87 -0.81 -10.94
N GLY A 63 9.78 -2.04 -10.48
CA GLY A 63 9.00 -2.44 -9.33
C GLY A 63 9.73 -3.48 -8.51
N GLY A 64 9.41 -3.55 -7.23
CA GLY A 64 10.00 -4.55 -6.37
C GLY A 64 9.27 -4.74 -5.06
N ILE A 65 9.56 -5.87 -4.44
CA ILE A 65 8.98 -6.33 -3.19
C ILE A 65 10.09 -6.76 -2.24
N GLY A 66 9.95 -6.41 -0.97
CA GLY A 66 10.74 -6.94 0.13
C GLY A 66 9.85 -7.63 1.15
N ALA A 67 10.39 -8.68 1.79
CA ALA A 67 9.71 -9.37 2.88
C ALA A 67 10.70 -9.81 3.97
N VAL A 68 10.22 -9.81 5.22
CA VAL A 68 11.00 -10.19 6.40
C VAL A 68 10.13 -11.01 7.35
N GLY A 69 10.75 -11.99 8.01
CA GLY A 69 10.04 -12.80 9.00
C GLY A 69 9.19 -13.91 8.38
N PHE A 70 9.78 -14.73 7.53
CA PHE A 70 9.14 -15.89 6.91
C PHE A 70 8.88 -17.02 7.91
N VAL A 71 7.91 -17.85 7.56
CA VAL A 71 7.72 -19.14 8.24
C VAL A 71 8.59 -20.21 7.58
N PRO A 72 9.23 -21.10 8.37
CA PRO A 72 10.15 -22.12 7.85
C PRO A 72 9.53 -23.01 6.79
N GLU A 73 8.27 -23.38 6.96
CA GLU A 73 7.53 -24.28 6.07
C GLU A 73 7.39 -23.70 4.65
N ALA A 74 7.20 -22.40 4.53
CA ALA A 74 7.09 -21.71 3.23
C ALA A 74 8.41 -21.74 2.43
N LEU A 75 9.53 -21.93 3.12
CA LEU A 75 10.86 -21.97 2.53
C LEU A 75 11.48 -23.39 2.52
N GLY A 76 10.77 -24.37 3.09
CA GLY A 76 11.22 -25.77 3.17
C GLY A 76 12.56 -25.92 3.92
N VAL A 77 12.75 -25.18 5.01
CA VAL A 77 13.91 -25.22 5.90
C VAL A 77 13.48 -25.38 7.35
N SER A 78 14.41 -25.72 8.23
CA SER A 78 14.14 -25.73 9.68
C SER A 78 14.13 -24.30 10.25
N ARG A 79 13.48 -24.09 11.40
CA ARG A 79 13.54 -22.82 12.14
C ARG A 79 14.98 -22.39 12.38
N LYS A 80 15.85 -23.33 12.79
CA LYS A 80 17.26 -23.06 13.02
C LYS A 80 17.98 -22.52 11.79
N VAL A 81 17.76 -23.12 10.61
CA VAL A 81 18.35 -22.65 9.35
C VAL A 81 17.83 -21.25 9.01
N LEU A 82 16.53 -20.99 9.19
CA LEU A 82 15.94 -19.69 8.89
C LEU A 82 16.47 -18.56 9.78
N ASP A 83 16.74 -18.85 11.05
CA ASP A 83 17.17 -17.86 12.05
C ASP A 83 18.70 -17.64 12.04
N GLU A 84 19.49 -18.67 11.70
CA GLU A 84 20.96 -18.60 11.76
C GLU A 84 21.61 -18.31 10.39
N ASP A 85 21.05 -18.82 9.29
CA ASP A 85 21.67 -18.71 7.98
C ASP A 85 21.39 -17.36 7.31
N TYR A 86 22.34 -16.94 6.50
CA TYR A 86 22.10 -15.86 5.52
C TYR A 86 21.33 -16.40 4.34
N MET A 87 20.32 -15.68 3.92
CA MET A 87 19.52 -15.97 2.73
C MET A 87 20.01 -15.12 1.58
N LEU A 88 20.97 -15.65 0.81
CA LEU A 88 21.52 -14.93 -0.35
C LEU A 88 20.62 -15.10 -1.57
N HIS A 89 20.17 -14.00 -2.12
CA HIS A 89 19.45 -13.95 -3.41
C HIS A 89 20.36 -13.34 -4.46
N ILE A 90 20.80 -14.15 -5.42
CA ILE A 90 21.65 -13.72 -6.53
C ILE A 90 20.81 -13.72 -7.80
N ALA A 91 20.65 -12.54 -8.39
CA ALA A 91 19.96 -12.33 -9.65
C ALA A 91 20.90 -12.62 -10.81
N LEU A 92 20.48 -13.49 -11.72
CA LEU A 92 21.18 -13.81 -12.95
C LEU A 92 20.48 -13.14 -14.13
N LEU A 93 21.16 -12.23 -14.78
CA LEU A 93 20.78 -11.64 -16.06
C LEU A 93 21.35 -12.46 -17.21
N ASP A 94 22.55 -13.01 -17.00
CA ASP A 94 23.16 -14.02 -17.82
C ASP A 94 23.27 -15.32 -17.00
N PRO A 95 22.46 -16.35 -17.28
CA PRO A 95 22.53 -17.62 -16.56
C PRO A 95 23.89 -18.35 -16.70
N ALA A 96 24.71 -18.02 -17.72
CA ALA A 96 25.99 -18.68 -17.94
C ALA A 96 27.00 -18.44 -16.81
N VAL A 97 26.89 -17.32 -16.07
CA VAL A 97 27.80 -17.00 -14.96
C VAL A 97 27.47 -17.71 -13.64
N ALA A 98 26.35 -18.44 -13.57
CA ALA A 98 25.89 -19.08 -12.32
C ALA A 98 26.94 -20.01 -11.71
N HIS A 99 27.50 -20.90 -12.51
CA HIS A 99 28.49 -21.87 -12.06
C HIS A 99 29.82 -21.22 -11.60
N GLU A 100 30.24 -20.16 -12.29
CA GLU A 100 31.43 -19.39 -11.91
C GLU A 100 31.22 -18.69 -10.56
N ILE A 101 30.07 -18.03 -10.36
CA ILE A 101 29.73 -17.38 -9.10
C ILE A 101 29.71 -18.40 -7.95
N GLU A 102 29.06 -19.54 -8.16
CA GLU A 102 28.96 -20.58 -7.15
C GLU A 102 30.35 -21.12 -6.75
N ASN A 103 31.21 -21.41 -7.72
CA ASN A 103 32.54 -21.99 -7.46
C ASN A 103 33.55 -20.97 -6.92
N THR A 104 33.38 -19.66 -7.24
CA THR A 104 34.33 -18.63 -6.83
C THR A 104 33.94 -17.97 -5.51
N TYR A 105 32.65 -17.72 -5.28
CA TYR A 105 32.16 -16.86 -4.19
C TYR A 105 31.30 -17.57 -3.17
N ILE A 106 30.75 -18.76 -3.48
CA ILE A 106 29.86 -19.49 -2.56
C ILE A 106 30.53 -20.71 -1.97
N LYS A 107 30.83 -21.73 -2.77
CA LYS A 107 31.38 -23.01 -2.31
C LYS A 107 32.67 -22.91 -1.50
N PRO A 108 33.63 -22.01 -1.86
CA PRO A 108 34.86 -21.91 -1.08
C PRO A 108 34.64 -21.40 0.33
N TYR A 109 33.67 -20.51 0.53
CA TYR A 109 33.53 -19.71 1.74
C TYR A 109 32.38 -20.15 2.64
N PHE A 110 31.31 -20.72 2.07
CA PHE A 110 30.10 -21.01 2.81
C PHE A 110 29.82 -22.50 2.94
N LYS A 111 29.27 -22.88 4.08
CA LYS A 111 28.48 -24.10 4.24
C LYS A 111 27.08 -23.81 3.69
N ILE A 112 26.64 -24.63 2.75
CA ILE A 112 25.31 -24.50 2.10
C ILE A 112 24.37 -25.49 2.80
N ASP A 113 23.36 -25.01 3.51
CA ASP A 113 22.33 -25.82 4.14
C ASP A 113 21.16 -26.08 3.19
N LYS A 114 20.84 -25.12 2.28
CA LYS A 114 19.90 -25.31 1.16
C LYS A 114 20.27 -24.42 -0.02
N PHE A 115 20.02 -24.93 -1.21
CA PHE A 115 20.08 -24.19 -2.47
C PHE A 115 18.82 -24.47 -3.29
N GLU A 116 18.27 -23.43 -3.92
CA GLU A 116 17.21 -23.57 -4.90
C GLU A 116 17.25 -22.43 -5.92
N LYS A 117 16.79 -22.71 -7.13
CA LYS A 117 16.43 -21.69 -8.10
C LYS A 117 14.94 -21.37 -7.91
N LEU A 118 14.60 -20.08 -7.79
CA LEU A 118 13.21 -19.68 -7.63
C LEU A 118 12.36 -20.09 -8.83
N ASP A 119 11.18 -20.65 -8.55
CA ASP A 119 10.18 -20.91 -9.57
C ASP A 119 9.56 -19.60 -10.08
N THR A 120 9.35 -19.52 -11.37
CA THR A 120 8.86 -18.31 -12.04
C THR A 120 7.75 -18.63 -13.01
N LEU A 121 6.99 -17.62 -13.42
CA LEU A 121 6.03 -17.74 -14.50
C LEU A 121 6.77 -18.01 -15.82
N ALA A 122 6.34 -19.03 -16.56
CA ALA A 122 7.02 -19.45 -17.80
C ALA A 122 6.93 -18.38 -18.90
N ASP A 123 5.76 -17.75 -19.06
CA ASP A 123 5.53 -16.68 -20.02
C ASP A 123 5.39 -15.34 -19.30
N TYR A 124 6.47 -14.59 -19.22
CA TYR A 124 6.49 -13.27 -18.60
C TYR A 124 5.69 -12.21 -19.38
N LYS A 125 5.49 -12.42 -20.70
CA LYS A 125 4.72 -11.50 -21.54
C LYS A 125 3.22 -11.56 -21.24
N SER A 126 2.74 -12.70 -20.75
CA SER A 126 1.32 -12.87 -20.38
C SER A 126 0.85 -11.94 -19.26
N ILE A 127 1.79 -11.35 -18.49
CA ILE A 127 1.51 -10.35 -17.46
C ILE A 127 1.97 -8.95 -17.84
N GLY A 128 2.19 -8.68 -19.14
CA GLY A 128 2.52 -7.36 -19.67
C GLY A 128 3.97 -6.92 -19.49
N LEU A 129 4.91 -7.82 -19.15
CA LEU A 129 6.31 -7.47 -19.03
C LEU A 129 7.01 -7.41 -20.40
N GLU A 130 7.73 -6.31 -20.66
CA GLU A 130 8.53 -6.14 -21.88
C GLU A 130 9.89 -6.86 -21.78
N VAL A 131 10.47 -6.89 -20.57
CA VAL A 131 11.78 -7.46 -20.30
C VAL A 131 11.64 -8.68 -19.39
N LYS A 132 12.30 -9.81 -19.76
CA LYS A 132 12.33 -10.98 -18.88
C LYS A 132 13.01 -10.64 -17.56
N PRO A 133 12.34 -10.85 -16.41
CA PRO A 133 12.98 -10.68 -15.11
C PRO A 133 14.13 -11.68 -14.90
N PRO A 134 15.10 -11.35 -14.01
CA PRO A 134 16.24 -12.22 -13.75
C PRO A 134 15.82 -13.56 -13.13
N ASP A 135 16.56 -14.61 -13.45
CA ASP A 135 16.52 -15.86 -12.71
C ASP A 135 17.19 -15.65 -11.34
N ILE A 136 16.64 -16.22 -10.27
CA ILE A 136 17.14 -16.02 -8.92
C ILE A 136 17.68 -17.33 -8.34
N MET A 137 18.95 -17.31 -7.93
CA MET A 137 19.54 -18.35 -7.08
C MET A 137 19.37 -17.96 -5.61
N ARG A 138 18.72 -18.81 -4.81
CA ARG A 138 18.57 -18.66 -3.38
C ARG A 138 19.44 -19.68 -2.65
N TYR A 139 20.29 -19.18 -1.76
CA TYR A 139 21.13 -19.99 -0.90
C TYR A 139 20.81 -19.69 0.57
N PHE A 140 20.73 -20.74 1.39
CA PHE A 140 20.78 -20.65 2.84
C PHE A 140 22.18 -21.08 3.25
N VAL A 141 22.96 -20.15 3.84
CA VAL A 141 24.39 -20.33 4.04
C VAL A 141 24.89 -19.73 5.34
N ARG A 142 25.94 -20.36 5.88
CA ARG A 142 26.79 -19.81 6.96
C ARG A 142 28.24 -19.80 6.52
N VAL A 143 29.02 -18.84 7.00
CA VAL A 143 30.45 -18.82 6.73
C VAL A 143 31.13 -20.02 7.37
N LYS A 144 32.01 -20.73 6.65
CA LYS A 144 32.78 -21.82 7.21
C LYS A 144 33.67 -21.34 8.36
N ALA A 145 33.78 -22.14 9.42
CA ALA A 145 34.48 -21.73 10.65
C ALA A 145 35.95 -21.35 10.42
N ASP A 146 36.66 -22.14 9.62
CA ASP A 146 38.05 -21.90 9.24
C ASP A 146 38.23 -20.65 8.37
N VAL A 147 37.27 -20.37 7.48
CA VAL A 147 37.25 -19.15 6.66
C VAL A 147 37.04 -17.93 7.53
N LEU A 148 36.08 -17.98 8.47
CA LEU A 148 35.78 -16.87 9.37
C LEU A 148 36.95 -16.60 10.34
N ASP A 149 37.58 -17.66 10.89
CA ASP A 149 38.74 -17.53 11.77
C ASP A 149 39.92 -16.86 11.04
N LYS A 150 40.15 -17.26 9.79
CA LYS A 150 41.17 -16.64 8.95
C LYS A 150 40.83 -15.19 8.67
N PHE A 151 39.60 -14.87 8.31
CA PHE A 151 39.16 -13.49 8.04
C PHE A 151 39.33 -12.58 9.27
N ILE A 152 38.93 -13.05 10.46
CA ILE A 152 39.12 -12.32 11.74
C ILE A 152 40.60 -12.03 11.98
N ALA A 153 41.48 -12.99 11.67
CA ALA A 153 42.92 -12.85 11.86
C ALA A 153 43.55 -11.87 10.86
N ASP A 154 43.21 -12.02 9.56
CA ASP A 154 43.75 -11.22 8.45
C ASP A 154 43.34 -9.74 8.57
N GLU A 155 42.09 -9.47 8.95
CA GLU A 155 41.54 -8.10 9.10
C GLU A 155 41.76 -7.53 10.53
N ASN A 156 42.40 -8.26 11.42
CA ASN A 156 42.62 -7.89 12.81
C ASN A 156 41.35 -7.55 13.60
N PHE A 157 40.23 -8.25 13.35
CA PHE A 157 38.93 -8.05 13.98
C PHE A 157 38.78 -8.74 15.35
N LYS A 158 39.88 -8.90 16.12
CA LYS A 158 39.89 -9.61 17.41
C LYS A 158 38.97 -9.01 18.47
N SER A 159 38.63 -7.73 18.34
CA SER A 159 37.72 -7.04 19.27
C SER A 159 36.25 -7.07 18.85
N LEU A 160 35.93 -7.55 17.64
CA LEU A 160 34.55 -7.69 17.19
C LEU A 160 33.91 -8.97 17.71
N ASP A 161 32.61 -8.91 17.93
CA ASP A 161 31.81 -10.11 18.12
C ASP A 161 31.91 -11.01 16.86
N ARG A 162 31.94 -12.33 17.06
CA ARG A 162 32.08 -13.29 15.96
C ARG A 162 30.97 -13.15 14.92
N ARG A 163 29.76 -12.81 15.35
CA ARG A 163 28.63 -12.58 14.48
C ARG A 163 28.80 -11.30 13.66
N ASP A 164 29.29 -10.24 14.27
CA ASP A 164 29.60 -8.97 13.55
C ASP A 164 30.69 -9.20 12.48
N ALA A 165 31.70 -10.03 12.77
CA ALA A 165 32.72 -10.39 11.80
C ALA A 165 32.15 -11.25 10.64
N GLU A 166 31.21 -12.14 10.93
CA GLU A 166 30.51 -12.93 9.92
C GLU A 166 29.62 -12.03 9.04
N ASP A 167 28.88 -11.11 9.64
CA ASP A 167 28.08 -10.09 8.95
C ASP A 167 28.95 -9.26 7.97
N GLU A 168 30.13 -8.84 8.41
CA GLU A 168 31.07 -8.10 7.56
C GLU A 168 31.62 -8.96 6.42
N PHE A 169 31.96 -10.23 6.67
CA PHE A 169 32.41 -11.16 5.63
C PHE A 169 31.35 -11.31 4.53
N VAL A 170 30.10 -11.53 4.92
CA VAL A 170 28.98 -11.70 3.97
C VAL A 170 28.75 -10.43 3.15
N TYR A 171 28.78 -9.27 3.81
CA TYR A 171 28.68 -7.98 3.13
C TYR A 171 29.78 -7.79 2.09
N GLN A 172 31.05 -8.00 2.47
CA GLN A 172 32.18 -7.87 1.55
C GLN A 172 32.13 -8.88 0.39
N ASN A 173 31.73 -10.11 0.65
CA ASN A 173 31.60 -11.12 -0.40
C ASN A 173 30.50 -10.75 -1.41
N SER A 174 29.38 -10.25 -0.95
CA SER A 174 28.30 -9.73 -1.82
C SER A 174 28.76 -8.52 -2.64
N PHE A 175 29.52 -7.62 -2.04
CA PHE A 175 30.11 -6.49 -2.75
C PHE A 175 31.08 -6.95 -3.84
N LYS A 176 31.93 -7.97 -3.58
CA LYS A 176 32.86 -8.55 -4.58
C LYS A 176 32.09 -9.15 -5.75
N ILE A 177 30.99 -9.86 -5.53
CA ILE A 177 30.11 -10.39 -6.58
C ILE A 177 29.56 -9.23 -7.42
N ASN A 178 28.98 -8.21 -6.77
CA ASN A 178 28.41 -7.05 -7.47
C ASN A 178 29.48 -6.32 -8.30
N LYS A 179 30.67 -6.10 -7.73
CA LYS A 179 31.78 -5.43 -8.42
C LYS A 179 32.26 -6.21 -9.65
N GLN A 180 32.26 -7.54 -9.60
CA GLN A 180 32.74 -8.39 -10.69
C GLN A 180 31.71 -8.54 -11.81
N TYR A 181 30.43 -8.70 -11.49
CA TYR A 181 29.40 -9.09 -12.45
C TYR A 181 28.41 -7.98 -12.80
N TYR A 182 28.52 -6.82 -12.18
CA TYR A 182 27.60 -5.72 -12.40
C TYR A 182 28.33 -4.38 -12.56
N ALA A 183 28.05 -3.71 -13.67
CA ALA A 183 28.42 -2.30 -13.83
C ALA A 183 27.22 -1.52 -14.35
N SER A 184 26.80 -0.48 -13.64
CA SER A 184 25.59 0.27 -13.98
C SER A 184 25.60 0.86 -15.38
N LEU A 185 26.79 1.32 -15.84
CA LEU A 185 27.02 1.87 -17.18
C LEU A 185 27.71 0.89 -18.15
N GLY A 186 27.87 -0.38 -17.75
CA GLY A 186 28.58 -1.40 -18.53
C GLY A 186 27.81 -2.70 -18.60
N GLU A 187 28.57 -3.80 -18.67
CA GLU A 187 28.02 -5.15 -18.74
C GLU A 187 27.37 -5.53 -17.40
N LYS A 188 26.22 -6.18 -17.46
CA LYS A 188 25.39 -6.57 -16.32
C LYS A 188 25.05 -8.04 -16.47
N LYS A 189 25.74 -8.92 -15.76
CA LYS A 189 25.52 -10.38 -15.81
C LYS A 189 24.79 -10.91 -14.60
N ALA A 190 25.12 -10.41 -13.40
CA ALA A 190 24.52 -10.84 -12.16
C ALA A 190 24.71 -9.78 -11.07
N PHE A 191 23.86 -9.85 -10.03
CA PHE A 191 24.03 -9.05 -8.82
C PHE A 191 23.31 -9.68 -7.62
N VAL A 192 23.77 -9.36 -6.41
CA VAL A 192 23.11 -9.76 -5.16
C VAL A 192 21.94 -8.83 -4.89
N MET A 193 20.74 -9.40 -4.81
CA MET A 193 19.51 -8.64 -4.49
C MET A 193 19.33 -8.42 -2.98
N SER A 194 19.62 -9.46 -2.19
CA SER A 194 19.59 -9.42 -0.71
C SER A 194 20.52 -10.48 -0.15
N HIS A 195 21.01 -10.24 1.07
CA HIS A 195 22.00 -11.08 1.71
C HIS A 195 21.86 -11.17 3.23
N GLY A 196 20.69 -10.78 3.78
CA GLY A 196 20.41 -10.84 5.22
C GLY A 196 19.83 -12.16 5.69
N ARG A 197 19.58 -12.23 6.99
CA ARG A 197 18.90 -13.37 7.61
C ARG A 197 17.39 -13.18 7.57
N ASN A 198 16.67 -14.23 7.21
CA ASN A 198 15.19 -14.25 7.17
C ASN A 198 14.60 -13.04 6.44
N MET A 199 15.17 -12.70 5.29
CA MET A 199 14.81 -11.52 4.48
C MET A 199 14.95 -11.82 2.99
N MET A 200 14.01 -11.32 2.17
CA MET A 200 14.02 -11.46 0.72
C MET A 200 13.73 -10.12 0.05
N ILE A 201 14.46 -9.84 -1.03
CA ILE A 201 14.15 -8.77 -1.99
C ILE A 201 14.03 -9.38 -3.37
N LEU A 202 12.98 -9.00 -4.10
CA LEU A 202 12.75 -9.34 -5.51
C LEU A 202 12.37 -8.08 -6.27
N LYS A 203 13.00 -7.85 -7.42
CA LYS A 203 12.79 -6.64 -8.22
C LYS A 203 12.95 -6.90 -9.71
N ILE A 204 12.17 -6.16 -10.51
CA ILE A 204 12.05 -6.32 -11.96
C ILE A 204 12.00 -4.97 -12.67
N VAL A 205 12.17 -4.97 -13.97
CA VAL A 205 11.67 -3.90 -14.84
C VAL A 205 10.19 -4.22 -15.08
N GLY A 206 9.29 -3.44 -14.50
CA GLY A 206 7.86 -3.68 -14.45
C GLY A 206 7.26 -3.06 -13.18
N TYR A 207 6.02 -3.37 -12.90
CA TYR A 207 5.31 -2.93 -11.69
C TYR A 207 5.51 -3.90 -10.52
N ALA A 208 5.30 -3.44 -9.29
CA ALA A 208 5.46 -4.29 -8.09
C ALA A 208 4.47 -5.47 -8.07
N GLU A 209 3.24 -5.30 -8.53
CA GLU A 209 2.26 -6.39 -8.66
C GLU A 209 2.72 -7.48 -9.64
N ASN A 210 3.51 -7.13 -10.66
CA ASN A 210 4.10 -8.11 -11.56
C ASN A 210 5.17 -8.97 -10.85
N VAL A 211 5.85 -8.45 -9.82
CA VAL A 211 6.80 -9.24 -8.99
C VAL A 211 6.07 -10.38 -8.29
N VAL A 212 4.89 -10.08 -7.69
CA VAL A 212 4.06 -11.10 -7.02
C VAL A 212 3.69 -12.22 -7.99
N ARG A 213 3.19 -11.85 -9.17
CA ARG A 213 2.77 -12.82 -10.19
C ARG A 213 3.93 -13.62 -10.77
N TYR A 214 5.02 -12.94 -11.13
CA TYR A 214 6.15 -13.58 -11.81
C TYR A 214 6.88 -14.58 -10.93
N TYR A 215 7.18 -14.20 -9.68
CA TYR A 215 7.87 -15.06 -8.72
C TYR A 215 6.91 -15.89 -7.84
N LYS A 216 5.62 -15.94 -8.18
CA LYS A 216 4.60 -16.78 -7.52
C LYS A 216 4.57 -16.61 -6.00
N LEU A 217 4.51 -15.35 -5.55
CA LEU A 217 4.58 -15.04 -4.12
C LEU A 217 3.26 -15.24 -3.36
N ASP A 218 2.19 -15.66 -4.05
CA ASP A 218 0.85 -15.76 -3.48
C ASP A 218 0.79 -16.59 -2.19
N ASP A 219 1.54 -17.68 -2.12
CA ASP A 219 1.54 -18.60 -0.99
C ASP A 219 2.69 -18.39 0.02
N PHE A 220 3.63 -17.50 -0.29
CA PHE A 220 4.70 -17.17 0.66
C PHE A 220 4.14 -16.38 1.83
N LYS A 221 4.45 -16.83 3.07
CA LYS A 221 3.99 -16.18 4.30
C LYS A 221 5.13 -15.51 5.03
N ALA A 222 4.96 -14.22 5.33
CA ALA A 222 5.90 -13.42 6.10
C ALA A 222 5.15 -12.43 7.02
N HIS A 223 5.83 -11.95 8.05
CA HIS A 223 5.29 -10.95 8.97
C HIS A 223 5.34 -9.54 8.41
N VAL A 224 6.39 -9.20 7.66
CA VAL A 224 6.62 -7.86 7.10
C VAL A 224 6.69 -7.94 5.59
N TRP A 225 5.95 -7.07 4.93
CA TRP A 225 5.97 -6.89 3.48
C TRP A 225 6.14 -5.43 3.14
N LEU A 226 6.88 -5.12 2.08
CA LEU A 226 6.95 -3.80 1.47
C LEU A 226 7.03 -3.89 -0.05
N ALA A 227 6.55 -2.85 -0.72
CA ALA A 227 6.56 -2.75 -2.18
C ALA A 227 6.87 -1.33 -2.64
N HIS A 228 7.38 -1.24 -3.86
CA HIS A 228 7.73 0.02 -4.49
C HIS A 228 7.32 0.03 -5.96
N GLN A 229 6.61 1.11 -6.35
CA GLN A 229 6.35 1.50 -7.74
C GLN A 229 7.30 2.63 -8.11
N ARG A 230 8.17 2.40 -9.08
CA ARG A 230 9.23 3.36 -9.42
C ARG A 230 8.77 4.37 -10.46
N TYR A 231 9.07 5.64 -10.20
CA TYR A 231 9.19 6.69 -11.20
C TYR A 231 10.63 7.20 -11.23
N PRO A 232 11.45 6.85 -12.23
CA PRO A 232 12.84 7.28 -12.29
C PRO A 232 12.93 8.78 -12.61
N THR A 233 13.42 9.57 -11.67
CA THR A 233 13.65 11.02 -11.83
C THR A 233 15.00 11.35 -12.42
N ARG A 234 16.03 10.52 -12.16
CA ARG A 234 17.38 10.66 -12.70
C ARG A 234 17.91 9.34 -13.22
N GLY A 235 18.58 9.41 -14.36
CA GLY A 235 19.26 8.28 -14.99
C GLY A 235 18.30 7.31 -15.71
N ARG A 236 18.66 6.93 -16.94
CA ARG A 236 17.93 5.94 -17.75
C ARG A 236 18.30 4.51 -17.36
N VAL A 237 18.43 4.23 -16.05
CA VAL A 237 18.80 2.90 -15.59
C VAL A 237 17.54 2.04 -15.49
N TRP A 238 17.00 1.67 -16.61
CA TRP A 238 15.89 0.71 -16.72
C TRP A 238 16.46 -0.70 -16.58
N HIS A 239 16.77 -1.07 -15.35
CA HIS A 239 17.43 -2.31 -15.05
C HIS A 239 17.02 -2.81 -13.65
N PRO A 240 16.81 -4.12 -13.43
CA PRO A 240 16.40 -4.63 -12.13
C PRO A 240 17.31 -4.22 -10.98
N GLY A 241 18.64 -4.12 -11.21
CA GLY A 241 19.60 -3.67 -10.20
C GLY A 241 19.32 -2.26 -9.68
N GLY A 242 18.84 -1.35 -10.54
CA GLY A 242 18.48 0.03 -10.15
C GLY A 242 17.08 0.19 -9.54
N CYS A 243 16.28 -0.89 -9.46
CA CYS A 243 14.93 -0.85 -8.86
C CYS A 243 15.00 -1.01 -7.33
N HIS A 244 14.00 -0.48 -6.64
CA HIS A 244 13.82 -0.70 -5.20
C HIS A 244 13.13 -2.05 -4.95
N PRO A 245 13.25 -2.64 -3.73
CA PRO A 245 14.03 -2.21 -2.56
C PRO A 245 15.53 -2.39 -2.75
N PHE A 246 16.34 -1.66 -1.95
CA PHE A 246 17.75 -1.92 -1.76
C PHE A 246 18.01 -2.61 -0.42
N SER A 247 19.03 -3.45 -0.38
CA SER A 247 19.45 -4.17 0.83
C SER A 247 20.59 -3.44 1.53
N ALA A 248 20.40 -3.07 2.80
CA ALA A 248 21.48 -3.16 3.77
C ALA A 248 21.63 -4.63 4.17
N LEU A 249 22.41 -5.00 5.21
CA LEU A 249 22.60 -6.43 5.47
C LEU A 249 21.27 -7.11 5.87
N ASN A 250 20.60 -6.65 6.92
CA ASN A 250 19.35 -7.21 7.44
C ASN A 250 18.14 -6.27 7.28
N GLU A 251 18.25 -5.29 6.41
CA GLU A 251 17.23 -4.29 6.11
C GLU A 251 16.93 -4.24 4.61
N ALA A 252 15.64 -4.15 4.27
CA ALA A 252 15.15 -3.81 2.94
C ALA A 252 14.57 -2.40 2.98
N LEU A 253 15.06 -1.50 2.12
CA LEU A 253 14.68 -0.10 2.10
C LEU A 253 14.02 0.27 0.77
N VAL A 254 12.87 0.93 0.84
CA VAL A 254 12.25 1.64 -0.28
C VAL A 254 12.23 3.13 -0.01
N HIS A 255 12.36 3.91 -1.07
CA HIS A 255 12.48 5.36 -1.04
C HIS A 255 11.43 5.99 -1.95
N ASN A 256 10.75 7.01 -1.46
CA ASN A 256 9.90 7.89 -2.24
C ASN A 256 10.47 9.31 -2.20
N GLY A 257 11.00 9.79 -3.31
CA GLY A 257 11.60 11.10 -3.47
C GLY A 257 13.01 11.07 -4.09
N ASP A 258 13.77 12.13 -3.86
CA ASP A 258 15.12 12.33 -4.42
C ASP A 258 16.05 13.01 -3.41
N PHE A 259 17.35 12.68 -3.47
CA PHE A 259 18.39 13.40 -2.77
C PHE A 259 18.94 14.57 -3.60
N ALA A 260 18.75 15.79 -3.11
CA ALA A 260 19.34 16.98 -3.73
C ALA A 260 20.86 17.00 -3.60
N ASN A 261 21.42 16.35 -2.56
CA ASN A 261 22.84 16.33 -2.23
C ASN A 261 23.52 14.98 -2.52
N TYR A 262 23.03 14.19 -3.49
CA TYR A 262 23.57 12.89 -3.91
C TYR A 262 25.10 12.86 -3.95
N GLN A 263 25.75 13.81 -4.63
CA GLN A 263 27.20 13.81 -4.77
C GLN A 263 27.96 13.98 -3.42
N SER A 264 27.39 14.73 -2.48
CA SER A 264 27.97 14.89 -1.15
C SER A 264 27.96 13.57 -0.37
N ILE A 265 26.83 12.85 -0.45
CA ILE A 265 26.67 11.54 0.21
C ILE A 265 27.61 10.51 -0.43
N LEU A 266 27.71 10.49 -1.76
CA LEU A 266 28.63 9.63 -2.50
C LEU A 266 30.08 9.80 -2.01
N GLU A 267 30.56 11.02 -1.90
CA GLU A 267 31.93 11.31 -1.44
C GLU A 267 32.10 10.95 0.06
N TYR A 268 31.07 11.17 0.88
CA TYR A 268 31.09 10.75 2.30
C TYR A 268 31.23 9.22 2.43
N LEU A 269 30.48 8.45 1.62
CA LEU A 269 30.55 6.99 1.59
C LEU A 269 31.92 6.48 1.11
N LYS A 270 32.43 7.02 0.01
CA LYS A 270 33.75 6.66 -0.53
C LYS A 270 34.89 6.85 0.46
N GLN A 271 34.86 7.93 1.26
CA GLN A 271 35.84 8.17 2.32
C GLN A 271 35.83 7.10 3.43
N ARG A 272 34.77 6.26 3.46
CA ARG A 272 34.57 5.16 4.41
C ARG A 272 34.62 3.80 3.76
N ASN A 273 35.17 3.74 2.54
CA ASN A 273 35.29 2.53 1.71
C ASN A 273 33.96 1.90 1.31
N TYR A 274 32.88 2.69 1.27
CA TYR A 274 31.60 2.29 0.69
C TYR A 274 31.49 2.84 -0.74
N TYR A 275 31.29 1.95 -1.71
CA TYR A 275 31.27 2.32 -3.13
C TYR A 275 29.94 1.93 -3.76
N PRO A 276 29.00 2.87 -3.98
CA PRO A 276 27.77 2.59 -4.72
C PRO A 276 28.07 2.05 -6.13
N LEU A 277 27.37 0.99 -6.51
CA LEU A 277 27.55 0.29 -7.80
C LEU A 277 26.34 0.44 -8.72
N PHE A 278 25.16 0.70 -8.14
CA PHE A 278 23.90 0.82 -8.89
C PHE A 278 23.56 2.26 -9.27
N LEU A 279 24.30 3.23 -8.74
CA LEU A 279 24.24 4.66 -9.06
C LEU A 279 22.84 5.27 -8.82
N THR A 280 22.21 4.91 -7.71
CA THR A 280 20.94 5.48 -7.26
C THR A 280 21.08 6.05 -5.84
N ASP A 281 20.34 7.09 -5.55
CA ASP A 281 20.26 7.70 -4.20
C ASP A 281 19.70 6.72 -3.16
N THR A 282 18.84 5.80 -3.57
CA THR A 282 18.31 4.74 -2.69
C THR A 282 19.38 3.71 -2.31
N GLU A 283 20.33 3.40 -3.23
CA GLU A 283 21.51 2.62 -2.85
C GLU A 283 22.32 3.35 -1.79
N GLU A 284 22.55 4.66 -1.97
CA GLU A 284 23.25 5.47 -0.97
C GLU A 284 22.55 5.45 0.39
N ALA A 285 21.20 5.57 0.39
CA ALA A 285 20.42 5.47 1.62
C ALA A 285 20.61 4.12 2.32
N ALA A 286 20.59 3.00 1.57
CA ALA A 286 20.83 1.67 2.12
C ALA A 286 22.27 1.50 2.66
N LEU A 287 23.25 2.07 1.97
CA LEU A 287 24.64 2.05 2.43
C LEU A 287 24.88 2.93 3.66
N LEU A 288 24.23 4.11 3.77
CA LEU A 288 24.22 4.92 4.99
C LEU A 288 23.59 4.17 6.15
N LEU A 289 22.46 3.51 5.91
CA LEU A 289 21.76 2.71 6.91
C LEU A 289 22.66 1.57 7.41
N ASP A 290 23.34 0.85 6.51
CA ASP A 290 24.28 -0.20 6.86
C ASP A 290 25.46 0.35 7.69
N LEU A 291 26.08 1.41 7.23
CA LEU A 291 27.21 2.05 7.91
C LEU A 291 26.85 2.48 9.33
N TRP A 292 25.70 3.15 9.50
CA TRP A 292 25.35 3.73 10.80
C TRP A 292 24.70 2.71 11.75
N SER A 293 23.92 1.78 11.23
CA SER A 293 23.29 0.71 12.03
C SER A 293 24.27 -0.41 12.38
N ARG A 294 24.90 -1.01 11.37
CA ARG A 294 25.74 -2.21 11.54
C ARG A 294 27.16 -1.87 11.99
N VAL A 295 27.83 -0.87 11.37
CA VAL A 295 29.23 -0.55 11.65
C VAL A 295 29.37 0.42 12.84
N TYR A 296 28.63 1.54 12.83
CA TYR A 296 28.69 2.51 13.93
C TYR A 296 27.82 2.11 15.12
N LYS A 297 26.92 1.15 14.93
CA LYS A 297 25.98 0.63 15.96
C LYS A 297 25.14 1.72 16.61
N TYR A 298 24.70 2.70 15.80
CA TYR A 298 23.81 3.74 16.28
C TYR A 298 22.46 3.15 16.69
N PRO A 299 21.94 3.55 17.87
CA PRO A 299 20.52 3.34 18.17
C PRO A 299 19.64 3.99 17.09
N LEU A 300 18.45 3.48 16.87
CA LEU A 300 17.52 4.03 15.86
C LEU A 300 17.27 5.53 16.05
N GLU A 301 17.16 6.03 17.29
CA GLU A 301 17.00 7.45 17.58
C GLU A 301 18.14 8.30 16.98
N TYR A 302 19.39 7.85 17.09
CA TYR A 302 20.55 8.58 16.56
C TYR A 302 20.65 8.45 15.04
N LEU A 303 20.31 7.30 14.52
CA LEU A 303 20.24 7.05 13.08
C LEU A 303 19.19 7.96 12.44
N ILE A 304 18.00 8.06 13.04
CA ILE A 304 16.93 8.95 12.56
C ILE A 304 17.38 10.41 12.65
N GLU A 305 18.07 10.82 13.75
CA GLU A 305 18.59 12.19 13.87
C GLU A 305 19.66 12.51 12.82
N ALA A 306 20.48 11.53 12.43
CA ALA A 306 21.48 11.68 11.37
C ALA A 306 20.87 11.77 9.97
N LEU A 307 19.75 11.04 9.72
CA LEU A 307 19.02 11.07 8.46
C LEU A 307 18.11 12.30 8.34
N ALA A 308 17.29 12.54 9.35
CA ALA A 308 16.28 13.59 9.41
C ALA A 308 16.53 14.46 10.67
N PRO A 309 17.43 15.43 10.60
CA PRO A 309 17.79 16.29 11.73
C PRO A 309 16.57 17.03 12.29
N THR A 310 16.54 17.19 13.62
CA THR A 310 15.55 18.05 14.28
C THR A 310 15.68 19.49 13.77
N SER A 311 14.56 20.10 13.37
CA SER A 311 14.52 21.46 12.82
C SER A 311 14.94 22.50 13.86
N GLU A 312 15.48 23.64 13.41
CA GLU A 312 15.87 24.73 14.34
C GLU A 312 14.70 25.18 15.21
N MET A 313 13.49 25.24 14.66
CA MET A 313 12.28 25.66 15.39
C MET A 313 11.92 24.69 16.53
N ASP A 314 12.16 23.42 16.35
CA ASP A 314 11.81 22.37 17.31
C ASP A 314 12.96 22.03 18.25
N PHE A 315 14.20 22.39 17.89
CA PHE A 315 15.42 22.02 18.62
C PHE A 315 15.43 22.55 20.06
N ASP A 316 15.00 23.79 20.27
CA ASP A 316 14.97 24.42 21.58
C ASP A 316 13.91 23.81 22.51
N MET A 317 12.94 23.07 21.96
CA MET A 317 11.93 22.36 22.73
C MET A 317 12.43 21.00 23.26
N LEU A 318 13.60 20.54 22.82
CA LEU A 318 14.19 19.29 23.29
C LEU A 318 14.82 19.48 24.69
N PRO A 319 14.91 18.41 25.53
CA PRO A 319 15.68 18.44 26.76
C PRO A 319 17.17 18.78 26.51
N ALA A 320 17.79 19.57 27.37
CA ALA A 320 19.16 20.06 27.20
C ALA A 320 20.20 18.95 26.90
N GLN A 321 20.05 17.78 27.52
CA GLN A 321 20.89 16.61 27.25
C GLN A 321 20.76 16.13 25.78
N LYS A 322 19.53 16.09 25.24
CA LYS A 322 19.28 15.73 23.83
C LYS A 322 19.81 16.80 22.89
N GLN A 323 19.65 18.07 23.21
CA GLN A 323 20.21 19.20 22.42
C GLN A 323 21.71 19.05 22.24
N ALA A 324 22.46 18.79 23.31
CA ALA A 324 23.93 18.63 23.24
C ALA A 324 24.31 17.43 22.33
N LEU A 325 23.64 16.30 22.50
CA LEU A 325 23.85 15.07 21.71
C LEU A 325 23.50 15.28 20.23
N TYR A 326 22.31 15.80 19.95
CA TYR A 326 21.82 15.98 18.58
C TYR A 326 22.66 17.01 17.81
N LYS A 327 23.11 18.09 18.49
CA LYS A 327 24.05 19.03 17.90
C LYS A 327 25.36 18.37 17.48
N ALA A 328 25.86 17.41 18.28
CA ALA A 328 27.04 16.63 17.93
C ALA A 328 26.77 15.72 16.69
N ILE A 329 25.62 15.01 16.67
CA ILE A 329 25.22 14.16 15.53
C ILE A 329 25.07 15.00 14.27
N GLN A 330 24.30 16.07 14.29
CA GLN A 330 24.07 16.97 13.16
C GLN A 330 25.38 17.53 12.60
N LYS A 331 26.28 17.99 13.49
CA LYS A 331 27.59 18.50 13.08
C LYS A 331 28.46 17.42 12.42
N HIS A 332 28.40 16.19 12.92
CA HIS A 332 29.17 15.07 12.38
C HIS A 332 28.64 14.61 11.00
N HIS A 333 27.34 14.70 10.79
CA HIS A 333 26.67 14.20 9.59
C HIS A 333 26.21 15.28 8.61
N VAL A 334 26.67 16.53 8.75
CA VAL A 334 26.25 17.65 7.90
C VAL A 334 26.44 17.41 6.40
N PHE A 335 27.40 16.58 5.98
CA PHE A 335 27.66 16.24 4.59
C PHE A 335 27.04 14.93 4.15
N SER A 336 26.42 14.17 5.04
CA SER A 336 25.87 12.85 4.76
C SER A 336 24.39 12.72 5.08
N SER A 337 23.81 13.69 5.78
CA SER A 337 22.36 13.76 5.95
C SER A 337 21.69 13.97 4.60
N PRO A 338 20.74 13.13 4.18
CA PRO A 338 20.02 13.31 2.92
C PRO A 338 19.22 14.61 2.91
N ASP A 339 19.36 15.39 1.86
CA ASP A 339 18.66 16.66 1.65
C ASP A 339 17.68 16.53 0.49
N GLY A 340 16.57 17.28 0.53
CA GLY A 340 15.50 17.24 -0.46
C GLY A 340 14.25 16.49 0.01
N PRO A 341 13.28 16.26 -0.89
CA PRO A 341 12.04 15.57 -0.57
C PRO A 341 12.25 14.05 -0.56
N TRP A 342 12.18 13.41 0.60
CA TRP A 342 12.31 11.96 0.70
C TRP A 342 11.48 11.36 1.83
N PHE A 343 11.13 10.09 1.67
CA PHE A 343 10.54 9.24 2.68
C PHE A 343 11.06 7.81 2.54
N PHE A 344 11.41 7.18 3.67
CA PHE A 344 11.83 5.78 3.70
C PHE A 344 10.81 4.88 4.37
N ILE A 345 10.58 3.69 3.77
CA ILE A 345 10.02 2.53 4.48
C ILE A 345 11.11 1.46 4.53
N ILE A 346 11.39 0.98 5.74
CA ILE A 346 12.44 0.00 6.02
C ILE A 346 11.81 -1.21 6.69
N ALA A 347 11.93 -2.39 6.06
CA ALA A 347 11.66 -3.67 6.71
C ALA A 347 12.97 -4.23 7.25
N ARG A 348 13.01 -4.55 8.54
CA ARG A 348 14.23 -4.95 9.23
C ARG A 348 14.03 -6.24 10.02
N ASN A 349 15.00 -7.15 9.89
CA ASN A 349 15.20 -8.24 10.83
C ASN A 349 16.23 -7.79 11.89
N ASP A 350 15.76 -7.33 13.04
CA ASP A 350 16.63 -6.97 14.16
C ASP A 350 17.03 -8.24 14.93
N VAL A 351 17.97 -8.96 14.37
CA VAL A 351 18.45 -10.26 14.85
C VAL A 351 18.99 -10.19 16.26
N LYS A 352 19.52 -9.02 16.68
CA LYS A 352 20.09 -8.81 18.01
C LYS A 352 19.03 -8.78 19.11
N ASN A 353 17.87 -8.20 18.79
CA ASN A 353 16.77 -8.04 19.73
C ASN A 353 15.60 -9.01 19.46
N ASP A 354 15.80 -9.99 18.56
CA ASP A 354 14.80 -10.99 18.15
C ASP A 354 13.44 -10.38 17.81
N GLN A 355 13.46 -9.42 16.90
CA GLN A 355 12.24 -8.71 16.47
C GLN A 355 12.27 -8.37 15.00
N PHE A 356 11.08 -8.35 14.39
CA PHE A 356 10.89 -7.80 13.05
C PHE A 356 10.36 -6.38 13.15
N GLN A 357 10.84 -5.49 12.29
CA GLN A 357 10.44 -4.09 12.32
C GLN A 357 10.00 -3.59 10.95
N LEU A 358 9.01 -2.70 10.98
CA LEU A 358 8.67 -1.82 9.87
C LEU A 358 8.85 -0.38 10.35
N ILE A 359 9.71 0.37 9.67
CA ILE A 359 10.11 1.72 10.10
C ILE A 359 9.76 2.71 8.99
N GLY A 360 9.09 3.79 9.32
CA GLY A 360 8.87 4.92 8.42
C GLY A 360 9.60 6.16 8.92
N ILE A 361 10.36 6.82 8.02
CA ILE A 361 11.10 8.04 8.34
C ILE A 361 10.82 9.07 7.25
N THR A 362 10.35 10.27 7.64
CA THR A 362 10.14 11.40 6.72
C THR A 362 11.29 12.40 6.82
N ASP A 363 11.55 13.11 5.72
CA ASP A 363 12.50 14.22 5.68
C ASP A 363 12.13 15.32 6.70
N THR A 364 13.11 16.10 7.11
CA THR A 364 12.95 17.16 8.13
C THR A 364 11.86 18.17 7.76
N ALA A 365 11.69 18.49 6.50
CA ALA A 365 10.75 19.49 6.01
C ALA A 365 9.36 18.93 5.64
N MET A 366 9.14 17.61 5.75
CA MET A 366 7.91 16.90 5.39
C MET A 366 7.50 17.13 3.92
N LEU A 367 8.44 17.15 3.02
CA LEU A 367 8.16 17.39 1.59
C LEU A 367 7.50 16.18 0.91
N ARG A 368 7.62 14.99 1.52
CA ARG A 368 7.01 13.73 1.06
C ARG A 368 6.26 13.02 2.21
N PRO A 369 5.19 13.61 2.76
CA PRO A 369 4.45 12.97 3.86
C PRO A 369 3.81 11.66 3.39
N GLN A 370 3.86 10.65 4.25
CA GLN A 370 3.23 9.35 4.04
C GLN A 370 2.24 9.08 5.19
N VAL A 371 1.32 8.16 4.93
CA VAL A 371 0.28 7.79 5.90
C VAL A 371 0.71 6.56 6.68
N PHE A 372 0.66 6.67 8.00
CA PHE A 372 0.79 5.56 8.94
C PHE A 372 -0.57 5.10 9.41
N ALA A 373 -0.71 3.81 9.70
CA ALA A 373 -1.93 3.28 10.27
C ALA A 373 -1.64 2.12 11.24
N LEU A 374 -2.54 1.97 12.21
CA LEU A 374 -2.50 0.88 13.20
C LEU A 374 -3.90 0.30 13.36
N GLN A 375 -4.00 -1.02 13.30
CA GLN A 375 -5.21 -1.75 13.67
C GLN A 375 -4.85 -2.75 14.77
N GLU A 376 -5.56 -2.68 15.88
CA GLU A 376 -5.41 -3.57 17.02
C GLU A 376 -6.61 -4.49 17.17
N GLY A 377 -6.40 -5.63 17.79
CA GLY A 377 -7.41 -6.64 18.01
C GLY A 377 -6.81 -7.98 18.35
N GLU A 378 -7.49 -9.07 18.01
CA GLU A 378 -6.96 -10.44 18.14
C GLU A 378 -5.71 -10.64 17.23
N VAL A 379 -5.71 -9.99 16.08
CA VAL A 379 -4.55 -9.80 15.21
C VAL A 379 -4.25 -8.31 15.12
N GLN A 380 -2.99 -7.96 15.02
CA GLN A 380 -2.52 -6.58 14.96
C GLN A 380 -1.79 -6.34 13.64
N ILE A 381 -1.95 -5.16 13.05
CA ILE A 381 -1.24 -4.75 11.85
C ILE A 381 -0.85 -3.28 11.92
N GLY A 382 0.41 -2.99 11.61
CA GLY A 382 0.92 -1.66 11.34
C GLY A 382 1.17 -1.47 9.84
N LEU A 383 0.83 -0.29 9.31
CA LEU A 383 0.93 -0.01 7.87
C LEU A 383 1.56 1.37 7.64
N ILE A 384 2.30 1.48 6.55
CA ILE A 384 2.89 2.74 6.05
C ILE A 384 2.70 2.75 4.54
N CYS A 385 2.05 3.77 3.99
CA CYS A 385 1.82 3.87 2.55
C CYS A 385 1.88 5.31 2.06
N SER A 386 2.15 5.49 0.78
CA SER A 386 2.03 6.80 0.11
C SER A 386 0.62 7.36 0.20
N GLU A 387 -0.38 6.48 0.29
CA GLU A 387 -1.80 6.85 0.25
C GLU A 387 -2.62 6.01 1.22
N LYS A 388 -3.64 6.64 1.80
CA LYS A 388 -4.59 5.96 2.68
C LYS A 388 -5.36 4.84 1.96
N GLN A 389 -5.67 5.05 0.69
CA GLN A 389 -6.40 4.08 -0.14
C GLN A 389 -5.64 2.76 -0.29
N ALA A 390 -4.31 2.82 -0.40
CA ALA A 390 -3.48 1.62 -0.45
C ALA A 390 -3.49 0.86 0.91
N ILE A 391 -3.58 1.58 2.03
CA ILE A 391 -3.79 0.98 3.35
C ILE A 391 -5.13 0.26 3.40
N ASP A 392 -6.21 0.92 2.99
CA ASP A 392 -7.56 0.34 2.99
C ASP A 392 -7.64 -0.87 2.05
N ALA A 393 -6.98 -0.82 0.88
CA ALA A 393 -6.88 -1.94 -0.04
C ALA A 393 -6.17 -3.15 0.58
N THR A 394 -5.08 -2.91 1.32
CA THR A 394 -4.36 -3.96 2.08
C THR A 394 -5.27 -4.60 3.12
N LEU A 395 -5.96 -3.79 3.93
CA LEU A 395 -6.86 -4.26 4.99
C LEU A 395 -8.06 -5.04 4.42
N ILE A 396 -8.63 -4.60 3.30
CA ILE A 396 -9.70 -5.31 2.61
C ILE A 396 -9.22 -6.65 2.04
N SER A 397 -8.00 -6.70 1.50
CA SER A 397 -7.39 -7.95 1.01
C SER A 397 -7.23 -8.95 2.16
N LEU A 398 -6.65 -8.52 3.26
CA LEU A 398 -6.46 -9.35 4.46
C LEU A 398 -7.79 -9.81 5.06
N GLN A 399 -8.79 -8.93 5.14
CA GLN A 399 -10.13 -9.27 5.66
C GLN A 399 -10.80 -10.41 4.88
N ARG A 400 -10.57 -10.50 3.57
CA ARG A 400 -11.13 -11.58 2.74
C ARG A 400 -10.55 -12.95 3.10
N GLU A 401 -9.32 -12.99 3.61
CA GLU A 401 -8.67 -14.23 4.03
C GLU A 401 -8.94 -14.54 5.50
N ASP A 402 -9.00 -13.52 6.32
CA ASP A 402 -9.12 -13.65 7.78
C ASP A 402 -10.00 -12.52 8.33
N ALA A 403 -11.20 -12.87 8.76
CA ALA A 403 -12.21 -11.95 9.28
C ALA A 403 -11.79 -11.22 10.57
N ARG A 404 -10.65 -11.57 11.18
CA ARG A 404 -10.08 -10.84 12.32
C ARG A 404 -9.51 -9.49 11.88
N PHE A 405 -9.12 -9.33 10.62
CA PHE A 405 -8.81 -8.01 10.04
C PHE A 405 -10.07 -7.24 9.70
N ARG A 406 -10.04 -5.93 9.83
CA ARG A 406 -11.13 -5.01 9.49
C ARG A 406 -10.74 -4.15 8.28
N PRO A 407 -11.70 -3.65 7.48
CA PRO A 407 -11.42 -2.95 6.21
C PRO A 407 -10.77 -1.57 6.38
N VAL A 408 -10.75 -1.04 7.60
CA VAL A 408 -10.11 0.24 7.95
C VAL A 408 -9.32 0.10 9.24
N ALA A 409 -8.27 0.91 9.41
CA ALA A 409 -7.47 0.92 10.63
C ALA A 409 -8.19 1.64 11.79
N ASP A 410 -7.73 1.39 13.00
CA ASP A 410 -8.24 2.07 14.21
C ASP A 410 -7.71 3.51 14.30
N LYS A 411 -6.50 3.75 13.71
CA LYS A 411 -5.85 5.06 13.72
C LYS A 411 -5.07 5.26 12.43
N TYR A 412 -5.14 6.49 11.87
CA TYR A 412 -4.33 6.97 10.75
C TYR A 412 -3.65 8.26 11.17
N TRP A 413 -2.38 8.47 10.78
CA TRP A 413 -1.63 9.68 11.07
C TRP A 413 -0.47 9.87 10.09
N ASN A 414 0.12 11.08 10.11
CA ASN A 414 1.37 11.39 9.41
C ASN A 414 2.47 11.69 10.42
N ALA A 415 3.72 11.39 10.08
CA ALA A 415 4.87 11.78 10.88
C ALA A 415 5.16 13.27 10.67
N ARG A 416 5.64 13.94 11.72
CA ARG A 416 6.03 15.35 11.67
C ARG A 416 7.57 15.47 11.61
N GLY A 417 8.09 15.61 10.40
CA GLY A 417 9.52 15.68 10.13
C GLY A 417 10.24 16.71 10.98
N GLY A 418 11.42 16.36 11.49
CA GLY A 418 12.26 17.22 12.30
C GLY A 418 11.65 17.75 13.60
N SER A 419 10.49 17.21 14.06
CA SER A 419 9.77 17.74 15.22
C SER A 419 10.31 17.21 16.54
N TYR A 420 10.08 17.99 17.62
CA TYR A 420 10.32 17.54 18.99
C TYR A 420 9.21 16.60 19.50
N THR A 421 8.11 16.42 18.77
CA THR A 421 6.94 15.64 19.20
C THR A 421 7.02 14.17 18.86
N ASP A 422 7.44 13.83 17.64
CA ASP A 422 7.58 12.45 17.13
C ASP A 422 8.88 12.21 16.36
N GLY A 423 9.64 13.28 16.08
CA GLY A 423 10.92 13.22 15.38
C GLY A 423 10.85 12.77 13.93
N GLY A 424 9.66 12.78 13.32
CA GLY A 424 9.45 12.42 11.92
C GLY A 424 9.53 10.93 11.63
N ALA A 425 9.45 10.07 12.66
CA ALA A 425 9.58 8.63 12.45
C ALA A 425 8.69 7.81 13.39
N PHE A 426 8.20 6.68 12.86
CA PHE A 426 7.51 5.65 13.64
C PHE A 426 8.08 4.28 13.35
N ILE A 427 8.25 3.50 14.42
CA ILE A 427 8.82 2.16 14.44
C ILE A 427 7.75 1.19 14.91
N PHE A 428 7.28 0.32 14.03
CA PHE A 428 6.47 -0.83 14.36
C PHE A 428 7.40 -1.99 14.67
N SER A 429 7.42 -2.47 15.91
CA SER A 429 8.24 -3.58 16.37
C SER A 429 7.38 -4.78 16.71
N LEU A 430 7.66 -5.92 16.09
CA LEU A 430 7.00 -7.19 16.29
C LEU A 430 7.91 -8.15 17.03
N LYS A 431 7.55 -8.54 18.23
CA LYS A 431 8.31 -9.46 19.09
C LYS A 431 7.39 -10.45 19.78
N ASP A 432 7.97 -11.46 20.41
CA ASP A 432 7.17 -12.41 21.19
C ASP A 432 6.44 -11.71 22.33
N ALA A 433 5.19 -12.09 22.54
CA ALA A 433 4.37 -11.57 23.62
C ALA A 433 4.95 -12.01 24.98
N PRO A 434 4.99 -11.11 25.97
CA PRO A 434 5.62 -11.38 27.26
C PRO A 434 4.85 -12.41 28.11
N ASP A 435 3.64 -12.78 27.70
CA ASP A 435 2.77 -13.74 28.39
C ASP A 435 3.12 -15.23 28.16
N GLY A 436 4.14 -15.50 27.35
CA GLY A 436 4.56 -16.87 27.00
C GLY A 436 3.58 -17.64 26.12
N SER A 437 2.62 -16.96 25.50
CA SER A 437 1.59 -17.57 24.62
C SER A 437 2.14 -18.09 23.29
N GLY A 438 3.40 -17.78 22.96
CA GLY A 438 3.98 -18.03 21.63
C GLY A 438 3.38 -17.13 20.52
N LYS A 439 2.55 -16.17 20.87
CA LYS A 439 2.04 -15.17 19.95
C LYS A 439 3.04 -14.04 19.80
N LYS A 440 2.97 -13.33 18.68
CA LYS A 440 3.73 -12.09 18.51
C LYS A 440 2.85 -10.88 18.85
N GLN A 441 3.48 -9.88 19.48
CA GLN A 441 2.88 -8.60 19.83
C GLN A 441 3.50 -7.49 19.00
N LEU A 442 2.65 -6.64 18.41
CA LEU A 442 3.05 -5.46 17.67
C LEU A 442 2.98 -4.21 18.57
N ILE A 443 4.07 -3.46 18.62
CA ILE A 443 4.15 -2.17 19.32
C ILE A 443 4.61 -1.12 18.31
N CYS A 444 3.90 0.01 18.24
CA CYS A 444 4.32 1.18 17.47
C CYS A 444 4.83 2.26 18.43
N ALA A 445 6.03 2.77 18.18
CA ALA A 445 6.61 3.89 18.93
C ALA A 445 7.17 4.95 17.99
N ASP A 446 7.22 6.21 18.43
CA ASP A 446 7.91 7.28 17.72
C ASP A 446 9.44 7.22 17.90
N LYS A 447 10.17 8.17 17.28
CA LYS A 447 11.63 8.32 17.41
C LYS A 447 12.13 8.32 18.85
N PHE A 448 11.36 8.86 19.78
CA PHE A 448 11.72 9.02 21.18
C PHE A 448 11.30 7.84 22.07
N GLY A 449 10.69 6.81 21.49
CA GLY A 449 10.20 5.63 22.21
C GLY A 449 8.81 5.79 22.83
N LYS A 450 8.09 6.87 22.54
CA LYS A 450 6.72 7.05 23.00
C LYS A 450 5.78 6.14 22.19
N VAL A 451 5.09 5.27 22.89
CA VAL A 451 4.15 4.31 22.28
C VAL A 451 2.91 5.03 21.75
N ILE A 452 2.50 4.63 20.56
CA ILE A 452 1.25 5.09 19.93
C ILE A 452 0.11 4.23 20.44
N GLU A 453 -0.82 4.86 21.14
CA GLU A 453 -2.02 4.19 21.65
C GLU A 453 -3.20 4.37 20.69
N THR A 454 -4.00 3.33 20.55
CA THR A 454 -5.35 3.43 19.97
C THR A 454 -6.37 3.51 21.11
N THR A 455 -7.62 3.84 20.79
CA THR A 455 -8.71 3.81 21.78
C THR A 455 -9.01 2.36 22.18
N THR A 456 -8.50 1.94 23.35
CA THR A 456 -8.59 0.55 23.86
C THR A 456 -9.90 0.21 24.55
N ASP A 457 -10.69 1.23 24.92
CA ASP A 457 -11.98 1.10 25.62
C ASP A 457 -13.17 0.71 24.72
N LYS A 458 -12.93 0.65 23.40
CA LYS A 458 -13.98 0.32 22.41
C LYS A 458 -13.98 -1.14 22.00
N VAL A 459 -15.19 -1.69 21.89
CA VAL A 459 -15.44 -3.10 21.55
C VAL A 459 -15.30 -3.35 20.05
N VAL A 460 -14.64 -4.45 19.71
CA VAL A 460 -14.60 -5.00 18.35
C VAL A 460 -15.79 -5.93 18.14
N VAL A 461 -16.52 -5.75 17.05
CA VAL A 461 -17.60 -6.64 16.65
C VAL A 461 -17.03 -7.84 15.92
N ASP A 462 -17.15 -9.03 16.49
CA ASP A 462 -16.73 -10.27 15.83
C ASP A 462 -17.74 -10.67 14.75
N VAL A 463 -17.36 -10.51 13.48
CA VAL A 463 -18.21 -10.87 12.35
C VAL A 463 -18.15 -12.36 11.97
N SER A 464 -17.18 -13.11 12.50
CA SER A 464 -16.99 -14.53 12.21
C SER A 464 -17.96 -15.44 12.97
N ARG A 465 -18.45 -14.99 14.12
CA ARG A 465 -19.35 -15.77 14.99
C ARG A 465 -20.81 -15.47 14.70
N LYS A 466 -21.68 -16.46 14.88
CA LYS A 466 -23.14 -16.23 14.86
C LYS A 466 -23.54 -15.31 16.01
N VAL A 467 -24.36 -14.32 15.70
CA VAL A 467 -24.88 -13.36 16.69
C VAL A 467 -25.75 -14.11 17.69
N LYS A 468 -25.47 -13.96 18.99
CA LYS A 468 -26.35 -14.37 20.08
C LYS A 468 -26.95 -13.10 20.67
N VAL A 469 -28.18 -12.81 20.32
CA VAL A 469 -28.96 -11.69 20.89
C VAL A 469 -30.01 -12.27 21.83
N ARG A 470 -30.33 -11.58 22.92
CA ARG A 470 -31.41 -11.99 23.81
C ARG A 470 -32.76 -11.92 23.08
N ALA A 471 -33.61 -12.93 23.25
CA ALA A 471 -34.85 -13.04 22.49
C ALA A 471 -35.81 -11.82 22.66
N ALA A 472 -35.82 -11.19 23.83
CA ALA A 472 -36.60 -9.99 24.06
C ALA A 472 -36.08 -8.76 23.32
N GLU A 473 -34.76 -8.59 23.25
CA GLU A 473 -34.08 -7.47 22.57
C GLU A 473 -34.20 -7.62 21.05
N SER A 474 -33.99 -8.83 20.50
CA SER A 474 -34.15 -9.08 19.06
C SER A 474 -35.59 -8.78 18.62
N LYS A 475 -36.60 -9.19 19.39
CA LYS A 475 -38.02 -8.92 19.10
C LYS A 475 -38.30 -7.41 19.08
N ALA A 476 -37.81 -6.66 20.07
CA ALA A 476 -38.01 -5.21 20.14
C ALA A 476 -37.36 -4.47 18.94
N ILE A 477 -36.15 -4.89 18.53
CA ILE A 477 -35.45 -4.34 17.33
C ILE A 477 -36.28 -4.64 16.07
N GLU A 478 -36.76 -5.88 15.91
CA GLU A 478 -37.56 -6.28 14.75
C GLU A 478 -38.87 -5.51 14.65
N GLU A 479 -39.65 -5.44 15.73
CA GLU A 479 -40.92 -4.69 15.79
C GLU A 479 -40.71 -3.21 15.44
N LYS A 480 -39.64 -2.59 15.97
CA LYS A 480 -39.30 -1.20 15.66
C LYS A 480 -38.96 -1.02 14.21
N LEU A 481 -38.10 -1.87 13.66
CA LEU A 481 -37.70 -1.78 12.23
C LEU A 481 -38.92 -2.04 11.31
N ASP A 482 -39.81 -2.99 11.62
CA ASP A 482 -41.02 -3.21 10.83
C ASP A 482 -41.91 -1.96 10.78
N SER A 483 -42.09 -1.25 11.92
CA SER A 483 -42.81 0.01 11.95
C SER A 483 -42.19 1.10 11.11
N LEU A 484 -40.83 1.19 11.10
CA LEU A 484 -40.09 2.20 10.33
C LEU A 484 -40.11 1.92 8.83
N PHE A 485 -40.00 0.65 8.41
CA PHE A 485 -40.11 0.27 7.01
C PHE A 485 -41.52 0.40 6.41
N ALA A 486 -42.55 0.53 7.25
CA ALA A 486 -43.92 0.80 6.80
C ALA A 486 -44.19 2.28 6.45
N GLU A 487 -43.23 3.17 6.77
CA GLU A 487 -43.34 4.59 6.44
C GLU A 487 -42.98 4.91 4.99
N THR A 488 -43.17 6.17 4.55
CA THR A 488 -42.77 6.60 3.23
C THR A 488 -41.25 6.55 3.08
N GLU A 489 -40.77 6.16 1.91
CA GLU A 489 -39.37 5.83 1.62
C GLU A 489 -38.35 6.85 2.13
N GLY A 490 -38.54 8.15 1.83
CA GLY A 490 -37.60 9.19 2.27
C GLY A 490 -37.58 9.48 3.76
N SER A 491 -38.71 9.30 4.47
CA SER A 491 -38.82 9.45 5.92
C SER A 491 -38.25 8.23 6.65
N ALA A 492 -38.50 7.04 6.11
CA ALA A 492 -38.10 5.77 6.71
C ALA A 492 -36.58 5.66 6.89
N ALA A 493 -35.80 5.97 5.86
CA ALA A 493 -34.33 5.87 5.91
C ALA A 493 -33.71 6.79 7.00
N ASN A 494 -34.18 8.06 7.09
CA ASN A 494 -33.72 8.99 8.10
C ASN A 494 -34.06 8.54 9.52
N LYS A 495 -35.26 7.97 9.73
CA LYS A 495 -35.70 7.48 11.04
C LYS A 495 -34.98 6.20 11.44
N ILE A 496 -34.66 5.31 10.48
CA ILE A 496 -33.86 4.12 10.72
C ILE A 496 -32.43 4.56 11.11
N PHE A 497 -31.83 5.49 10.38
CA PHE A 497 -30.51 6.05 10.73
C PHE A 497 -30.53 6.62 12.17
N THR A 498 -31.53 7.46 12.49
CA THR A 498 -31.67 8.10 13.81
C THR A 498 -31.82 7.04 14.89
N TYR A 499 -32.69 6.04 14.69
CA TYR A 499 -32.90 4.95 15.62
C TYR A 499 -31.59 4.17 15.92
N ILE A 500 -30.88 3.76 14.90
CA ILE A 500 -29.62 3.03 15.07
C ILE A 500 -28.57 3.91 15.74
N ARG A 501 -28.40 5.17 15.30
CA ARG A 501 -27.46 6.13 15.90
C ARG A 501 -27.73 6.32 17.40
N ASP A 502 -28.98 6.54 17.78
CA ASP A 502 -29.34 6.80 19.17
C ASP A 502 -29.25 5.53 20.03
N ALA A 503 -29.58 4.37 19.44
CA ALA A 503 -29.40 3.06 20.08
C ALA A 503 -27.92 2.68 20.28
N MET A 504 -26.99 3.23 19.51
CA MET A 504 -25.55 2.98 19.68
C MET A 504 -25.03 3.31 21.08
N ILE A 505 -25.59 4.34 21.71
CA ILE A 505 -25.28 4.71 23.09
C ILE A 505 -25.86 3.69 24.06
N GLY A 506 -27.00 3.10 23.70
CA GLY A 506 -27.73 2.08 24.47
C GLY A 506 -27.18 0.65 24.30
N PHE A 507 -26.50 0.35 23.18
CA PHE A 507 -25.81 -0.94 22.96
C PHE A 507 -24.54 -1.08 23.81
N GLN A 508 -24.64 -0.66 25.07
CA GLN A 508 -23.47 -0.50 25.96
C GLN A 508 -22.77 -1.82 26.30
N THR A 509 -23.45 -2.95 26.17
CA THR A 509 -22.95 -4.24 26.66
C THR A 509 -22.78 -5.30 25.59
N ASP A 510 -23.45 -5.20 24.44
CA ASP A 510 -23.34 -6.23 23.39
C ASP A 510 -23.33 -5.63 21.98
N ALA A 511 -22.15 -5.75 21.35
CA ALA A 511 -21.97 -5.44 19.93
C ALA A 511 -22.82 -6.36 19.02
N GLY A 512 -23.37 -7.44 19.56
CA GLY A 512 -24.29 -8.35 18.90
C GLY A 512 -25.61 -7.68 18.51
N ASP A 513 -26.16 -6.84 19.37
CA ASP A 513 -27.43 -6.12 19.11
C ASP A 513 -27.31 -5.18 17.91
N PHE A 514 -26.19 -4.45 17.84
CA PHE A 514 -25.89 -3.60 16.68
C PHE A 514 -25.81 -4.42 15.40
N ARG A 515 -25.02 -5.49 15.40
CA ARG A 515 -24.88 -6.36 14.24
C ARG A 515 -26.22 -6.96 13.81
N PHE A 516 -27.02 -7.44 14.77
CA PHE A 516 -28.33 -7.96 14.50
C PHE A 516 -29.26 -6.91 13.87
N ALA A 517 -29.22 -5.67 14.36
CA ALA A 517 -30.03 -4.58 13.81
C ALA A 517 -29.67 -4.28 12.35
N ILE A 518 -28.36 -4.26 12.00
CA ILE A 518 -27.90 -4.05 10.63
C ILE A 518 -28.28 -5.22 9.71
N GLU A 519 -28.11 -6.47 10.17
CA GLU A 519 -28.55 -7.68 9.44
C GLU A 519 -30.08 -7.68 9.23
N SER A 520 -30.85 -7.19 10.21
CA SER A 520 -32.31 -7.05 10.14
C SER A 520 -32.74 -5.97 9.13
N ILE A 521 -32.00 -4.87 9.01
CA ILE A 521 -32.22 -3.84 7.97
C ILE A 521 -31.99 -4.44 6.59
N LYS A 522 -30.87 -5.16 6.37
CA LYS A 522 -30.59 -5.85 5.11
C LYS A 522 -31.72 -6.83 4.76
N THR A 523 -32.13 -7.68 5.70
CA THR A 523 -33.17 -8.69 5.48
C THR A 523 -34.50 -8.05 5.01
N ARG A 524 -34.85 -6.90 5.57
CA ARG A 524 -36.05 -6.14 5.13
C ARG A 524 -35.83 -5.52 3.76
N GLY A 525 -34.63 -5.03 3.48
CA GLY A 525 -34.26 -4.51 2.16
C GLY A 525 -34.38 -5.53 1.02
N LEU A 526 -34.33 -6.82 1.33
CA LEU A 526 -34.47 -7.88 0.33
C LEU A 526 -35.95 -8.19 -0.04
N LYS A 527 -36.94 -7.59 0.64
CA LYS A 527 -38.37 -7.89 0.42
C LYS A 527 -38.91 -7.33 -0.92
N ASN A 528 -38.56 -6.10 -1.25
CA ASN A 528 -38.96 -5.41 -2.47
C ASN A 528 -38.07 -4.17 -2.75
N ASP A 529 -38.24 -3.53 -3.90
CA ASP A 529 -37.42 -2.40 -4.35
C ASP A 529 -37.51 -1.16 -3.43
N ALA A 530 -38.70 -0.83 -2.89
CA ALA A 530 -38.86 0.29 -1.97
C ALA A 530 -38.11 0.05 -0.67
N CYS A 531 -38.24 -1.15 -0.11
CA CYS A 531 -37.48 -1.57 1.07
C CYS A 531 -35.97 -1.60 0.77
N LYS A 532 -35.57 -2.04 -0.43
CA LYS A 532 -34.18 -2.07 -0.86
C LYS A 532 -33.59 -0.65 -0.89
N GLN A 533 -34.27 0.28 -1.51
CA GLN A 533 -33.84 1.68 -1.56
C GLN A 533 -33.72 2.28 -0.15
N THR A 534 -34.72 2.04 0.71
CA THR A 534 -34.69 2.50 2.12
C THR A 534 -33.49 1.92 2.88
N ALA A 535 -33.22 0.61 2.73
CA ALA A 535 -32.11 -0.05 3.40
C ALA A 535 -30.76 0.47 2.89
N ILE A 536 -30.57 0.60 1.57
CA ILE A 536 -29.36 1.19 0.99
C ILE A 536 -29.14 2.59 1.57
N THR A 537 -30.14 3.46 1.53
CA THR A 537 -30.03 4.83 2.02
C THR A 537 -29.67 4.88 3.50
N ALA A 538 -30.36 4.10 4.36
CA ALA A 538 -30.09 4.09 5.80
C ALA A 538 -28.68 3.58 6.14
N LEU A 539 -28.24 2.48 5.50
CA LEU A 539 -26.90 1.91 5.70
C LEU A 539 -25.82 2.86 5.18
N THR A 540 -26.06 3.56 4.07
CA THR A 540 -25.16 4.58 3.52
C THR A 540 -25.01 5.75 4.49
N MET A 541 -26.08 6.26 5.06
CA MET A 541 -26.01 7.32 6.08
C MET A 541 -25.22 6.89 7.30
N LEU A 542 -25.37 5.63 7.76
CA LEU A 542 -24.57 5.08 8.86
C LEU A 542 -23.10 4.94 8.51
N ASN A 543 -22.76 4.70 7.25
CA ASN A 543 -21.38 4.65 6.76
C ASN A 543 -20.73 6.03 6.69
N ASP A 544 -21.43 6.99 6.08
CA ASP A 544 -20.87 8.28 5.65
C ASP A 544 -20.82 9.32 6.77
N LEU A 545 -21.89 9.39 7.58
CA LEU A 545 -22.01 10.47 8.56
C LEU A 545 -21.11 10.24 9.78
N ARG A 546 -20.67 11.35 10.39
CA ARG A 546 -19.88 11.33 11.63
C ARG A 546 -20.82 11.45 12.83
N TYR A 547 -20.83 10.45 13.69
CA TYR A 547 -21.61 10.41 14.92
C TYR A 547 -20.89 9.59 16.00
N ASN A 548 -21.35 9.70 17.24
CA ASN A 548 -20.81 8.91 18.33
C ASN A 548 -21.20 7.44 18.18
N THR A 549 -20.21 6.55 18.11
CA THR A 549 -20.40 5.11 17.97
C THR A 549 -20.50 4.39 19.31
N GLY A 550 -20.65 5.11 20.42
CA GLY A 550 -20.69 4.53 21.77
C GLY A 550 -19.40 3.74 22.05
N LYS A 551 -19.55 2.51 22.51
CA LYS A 551 -18.45 1.59 22.78
C LYS A 551 -17.94 0.81 21.56
N ILE A 552 -18.57 0.92 20.40
CA ILE A 552 -18.19 0.15 19.20
C ILE A 552 -17.06 0.88 18.47
N LYS A 553 -15.98 0.16 18.11
CA LYS A 553 -14.93 0.71 17.26
C LYS A 553 -15.51 1.08 15.89
N ARG A 554 -15.15 2.28 15.37
CA ARG A 554 -15.59 2.75 14.04
C ARG A 554 -15.22 1.78 12.94
N SER A 555 -14.03 1.20 13.00
CA SER A 555 -13.55 0.18 12.04
C SER A 555 -14.44 -1.06 12.01
N SER A 556 -14.88 -1.55 13.17
CA SER A 556 -15.83 -2.67 13.26
C SER A 556 -17.21 -2.32 12.74
N LEU A 557 -17.69 -1.13 13.05
CA LEU A 557 -18.97 -0.63 12.52
C LEU A 557 -18.93 -0.60 10.99
N GLN A 558 -17.89 -0.01 10.40
CA GLN A 558 -17.73 0.05 8.95
C GLN A 558 -17.61 -1.33 8.32
N GLN A 559 -16.96 -2.30 8.99
CA GLN A 559 -16.92 -3.69 8.54
C GLN A 559 -18.32 -4.31 8.44
N VAL A 560 -19.14 -4.18 9.49
CA VAL A 560 -20.51 -4.71 9.51
C VAL A 560 -21.36 -4.05 8.42
N LEU A 561 -21.27 -2.73 8.27
CA LEU A 561 -22.02 -1.99 7.25
C LEU A 561 -21.62 -2.41 5.84
N LYS A 562 -20.31 -2.49 5.57
CA LYS A 562 -19.80 -2.89 4.27
C LYS A 562 -20.28 -4.28 3.84
N ILE A 563 -20.16 -5.27 4.73
CA ILE A 563 -20.61 -6.65 4.44
C ILE A 563 -22.11 -6.64 4.08
N ASN A 564 -22.95 -5.96 4.86
CA ASN A 564 -24.39 -5.96 4.65
C ASN A 564 -24.81 -5.15 3.41
N LEU A 565 -24.12 -4.05 3.09
CA LEU A 565 -24.32 -3.30 1.85
C LEU A 565 -23.92 -4.13 0.62
N ASP A 566 -22.73 -4.75 0.64
CA ASP A 566 -22.26 -5.60 -0.45
C ASP A 566 -23.25 -6.78 -0.72
N GLU A 567 -23.74 -7.44 0.33
CA GLU A 567 -24.74 -8.52 0.22
C GLU A 567 -26.09 -8.02 -0.31
N LEU A 568 -26.56 -6.85 0.15
CA LEU A 568 -27.80 -6.24 -0.32
C LEU A 568 -27.75 -5.85 -1.79
N LEU A 569 -26.60 -5.32 -2.25
CA LEU A 569 -26.37 -4.96 -3.64
C LEU A 569 -26.18 -6.19 -4.51
N ALA A 570 -25.45 -7.21 -4.05
CA ALA A 570 -25.24 -8.47 -4.76
C ALA A 570 -26.57 -9.26 -4.98
N ALA A 571 -27.57 -9.04 -4.15
CA ALA A 571 -28.90 -9.63 -4.33
C ALA A 571 -29.78 -8.91 -5.37
N THR A 572 -29.19 -8.07 -6.22
CA THR A 572 -29.89 -7.43 -7.35
C THR A 572 -30.02 -8.43 -8.51
N PRO A 573 -31.18 -8.51 -9.21
CA PRO A 573 -31.32 -9.37 -10.38
C PRO A 573 -30.30 -9.02 -11.47
N MET A 574 -29.72 -10.03 -12.09
CA MET A 574 -28.78 -9.82 -13.19
C MET A 574 -29.48 -9.24 -14.42
N ILE A 575 -28.80 -8.40 -15.16
CA ILE A 575 -29.33 -7.68 -16.34
C ILE A 575 -29.93 -8.60 -17.41
N MET A 576 -29.54 -9.88 -17.44
CA MET A 576 -30.06 -10.90 -18.34
C MET A 576 -31.32 -11.57 -17.80
N GLU A 577 -31.64 -11.44 -16.52
CA GLU A 577 -32.80 -12.05 -15.90
C GLU A 577 -34.08 -11.26 -16.20
N LYS A 578 -35.19 -11.98 -16.36
CA LYS A 578 -36.49 -11.34 -16.45
C LYS A 578 -36.91 -10.89 -15.05
N SER A 579 -36.95 -9.59 -14.85
CA SER A 579 -37.32 -8.99 -13.57
C SER A 579 -38.21 -7.76 -13.77
N THR A 580 -39.03 -7.46 -12.77
CA THR A 580 -39.80 -6.22 -12.68
C THR A 580 -39.13 -5.20 -11.75
N SER A 581 -37.93 -5.53 -11.25
CA SER A 581 -37.16 -4.68 -10.34
C SER A 581 -36.74 -3.37 -11.02
N LYS A 582 -36.67 -2.30 -10.23
CA LYS A 582 -36.08 -1.04 -10.64
C LYS A 582 -34.57 -1.07 -10.78
N PHE A 583 -33.94 -2.14 -10.29
CA PHE A 583 -32.49 -2.37 -10.29
C PHE A 583 -32.14 -3.52 -11.22
N ALA A 584 -31.09 -3.35 -12.00
CA ALA A 584 -30.48 -4.43 -12.79
C ALA A 584 -28.99 -4.49 -12.48
N GLN A 585 -28.43 -5.69 -12.31
CA GLN A 585 -27.01 -5.86 -11.99
C GLN A 585 -26.19 -6.32 -13.19
N ILE A 586 -24.95 -5.86 -13.25
CA ILE A 586 -23.96 -6.32 -14.22
C ILE A 586 -22.61 -6.48 -13.50
N ASP A 587 -21.85 -7.51 -13.91
CA ASP A 587 -20.48 -7.76 -13.44
C ASP A 587 -19.52 -7.89 -14.63
N PHE A 588 -18.24 -8.14 -14.35
CA PHE A 588 -17.22 -8.29 -15.38
C PHE A 588 -17.50 -9.49 -16.31
N ALA A 589 -17.96 -10.61 -15.78
CA ALA A 589 -18.23 -11.81 -16.55
C ALA A 589 -19.38 -11.60 -17.55
N ASN A 590 -20.38 -10.82 -17.17
CA ASN A 590 -21.59 -10.57 -17.94
C ASN A 590 -21.60 -9.20 -18.65
N ARG A 591 -20.45 -8.48 -18.70
CA ARG A 591 -20.36 -7.12 -19.28
C ARG A 591 -20.81 -7.03 -20.74
N SER A 592 -20.72 -8.11 -21.50
CA SER A 592 -21.20 -8.20 -22.89
C SER A 592 -22.73 -8.20 -23.02
N ALA A 593 -23.45 -8.51 -21.94
CA ALA A 593 -24.92 -8.49 -21.91
C ALA A 593 -25.51 -7.07 -21.68
N LEU A 594 -24.66 -6.05 -21.63
CA LEU A 594 -25.12 -4.67 -21.45
C LEU A 594 -26.12 -4.27 -22.54
N ARG A 595 -27.28 -3.79 -22.11
CA ARG A 595 -28.39 -3.34 -22.94
C ARG A 595 -28.99 -2.03 -22.44
N LYS A 596 -29.90 -1.44 -23.21
CA LYS A 596 -30.70 -0.32 -22.72
C LYS A 596 -31.65 -0.76 -21.58
N PRO A 597 -31.98 0.16 -20.64
CA PRO A 597 -32.90 -0.15 -19.56
C PRO A 597 -34.29 -0.54 -20.10
N HIS A 598 -34.95 -1.49 -19.46
CA HIS A 598 -36.37 -1.71 -19.62
C HIS A 598 -37.18 -0.61 -18.95
N GLN A 599 -38.47 -0.53 -19.25
CA GLN A 599 -39.33 0.57 -18.78
C GLN A 599 -39.41 0.68 -17.25
N THR A 600 -39.25 -0.42 -16.53
CA THR A 600 -39.25 -0.46 -15.05
C THR A 600 -37.87 -0.21 -14.43
N GLU A 601 -36.81 -0.40 -15.18
CA GLU A 601 -35.43 -0.30 -14.66
C GLU A 601 -34.94 1.15 -14.61
N HIS A 602 -34.42 1.56 -13.49
CA HIS A 602 -33.94 2.93 -13.26
C HIS A 602 -32.47 2.98 -12.88
N THR A 603 -31.93 1.94 -12.24
CA THR A 603 -30.57 1.94 -11.67
C THR A 603 -29.80 0.72 -12.14
N LEU A 604 -28.63 0.95 -12.70
CA LEU A 604 -27.65 -0.10 -13.02
C LEU A 604 -26.71 -0.26 -11.83
N VAL A 605 -26.70 -1.47 -11.25
CA VAL A 605 -25.80 -1.87 -10.16
C VAL A 605 -24.61 -2.60 -10.79
N ILE A 606 -23.39 -2.11 -10.55
CA ILE A 606 -22.16 -2.66 -11.13
C ILE A 606 -21.31 -3.28 -10.01
N ASP A 607 -21.09 -4.60 -10.09
CA ASP A 607 -20.08 -5.27 -9.26
C ASP A 607 -18.70 -5.01 -9.88
N ALA A 608 -17.95 -4.07 -9.30
CA ALA A 608 -16.65 -3.66 -9.84
C ALA A 608 -15.51 -4.61 -9.45
N GLY A 609 -15.77 -5.61 -8.63
CA GLY A 609 -14.76 -6.44 -7.99
C GLY A 609 -13.79 -7.17 -8.93
N GLN A 610 -14.16 -7.41 -10.17
CA GLN A 610 -13.34 -8.09 -11.19
C GLN A 610 -12.97 -7.20 -12.39
N PHE A 611 -13.46 -5.95 -12.42
CA PHE A 611 -13.06 -5.02 -13.47
C PHE A 611 -11.61 -4.58 -13.29
N GLU A 612 -10.91 -4.43 -14.42
CA GLU A 612 -9.56 -3.83 -14.43
C GLU A 612 -9.63 -2.37 -13.92
N PRO A 613 -8.60 -1.89 -13.26
CA PRO A 613 -8.57 -0.51 -12.76
C PRO A 613 -8.69 0.53 -13.87
N GLU A 614 -8.21 0.22 -15.07
CA GLU A 614 -8.20 1.08 -16.27
C GLU A 614 -8.17 0.23 -17.55
N GLY A 615 -8.14 0.88 -18.71
CA GLY A 615 -8.09 0.20 -20.01
C GLY A 615 -9.47 -0.05 -20.61
N GLU A 616 -9.51 -0.78 -21.72
CA GLU A 616 -10.74 -1.00 -22.50
C GLU A 616 -11.81 -1.81 -21.76
N ASN A 617 -11.38 -2.61 -20.79
CA ASN A 617 -12.23 -3.51 -20.01
C ASN A 617 -12.58 -2.95 -18.62
N CYS A 618 -12.25 -1.68 -18.33
CA CYS A 618 -12.59 -1.07 -17.05
C CYS A 618 -14.09 -0.73 -16.92
N ASP A 619 -14.54 -0.56 -15.70
CA ASP A 619 -15.91 -0.19 -15.35
C ASP A 619 -16.31 1.21 -15.86
N ALA A 620 -15.36 2.16 -15.92
CA ALA A 620 -15.60 3.50 -16.46
C ALA A 620 -16.06 3.46 -17.94
N VAL A 621 -15.40 2.63 -18.76
CA VAL A 621 -15.81 2.40 -20.16
C VAL A 621 -17.19 1.75 -20.24
N LEU A 622 -17.49 0.80 -19.36
CA LEU A 622 -18.82 0.17 -19.27
C LEU A 622 -19.90 1.21 -18.95
N MET A 623 -19.65 2.10 -17.97
CA MET A 623 -20.60 3.15 -17.58
C MET A 623 -20.87 4.15 -18.72
N VAL A 624 -19.84 4.53 -19.48
CA VAL A 624 -20.03 5.38 -20.66
C VAL A 624 -20.90 4.69 -21.74
N LYS A 625 -20.68 3.39 -21.97
CA LYS A 625 -21.53 2.60 -22.89
C LYS A 625 -22.97 2.53 -22.38
N ALA A 626 -23.16 2.28 -21.08
CA ALA A 626 -24.48 2.22 -20.47
C ALA A 626 -25.22 3.57 -20.53
N PHE A 627 -24.53 4.67 -20.29
CA PHE A 627 -25.08 6.03 -20.45
C PHE A 627 -25.59 6.28 -21.86
N LYS A 628 -24.81 5.90 -22.89
CA LYS A 628 -25.22 6.00 -24.30
C LYS A 628 -26.44 5.14 -24.63
N LEU A 629 -26.64 4.04 -23.92
CA LEU A 629 -27.81 3.18 -24.02
C LEU A 629 -29.06 3.71 -23.28
N GLY A 630 -28.88 4.74 -22.43
CA GLY A 630 -30.00 5.39 -21.76
C GLY A 630 -30.01 5.28 -20.22
N TRP A 631 -29.09 4.53 -19.63
CA TRP A 631 -28.94 4.48 -18.16
C TRP A 631 -28.56 5.87 -17.61
N ARG A 632 -29.08 6.22 -16.44
CA ARG A 632 -28.84 7.52 -15.79
C ARG A 632 -28.43 7.43 -14.32
N ASN A 633 -28.79 6.33 -13.64
CA ASN A 633 -28.41 6.09 -12.25
C ASN A 633 -27.54 4.86 -12.18
N PHE A 634 -26.42 4.98 -11.49
CA PHE A 634 -25.43 3.95 -11.32
C PHE A 634 -25.10 3.77 -9.86
N ILE A 635 -25.04 2.53 -9.39
CA ILE A 635 -24.46 2.15 -8.11
C ILE A 635 -23.31 1.22 -8.41
N VAL A 636 -22.10 1.60 -7.99
CA VAL A 636 -20.90 0.78 -8.20
C VAL A 636 -20.38 0.34 -6.84
N TYR A 637 -20.17 -0.93 -6.62
CA TYR A 637 -19.74 -1.48 -5.34
C TYR A 637 -18.56 -2.45 -5.49
N LYS A 638 -17.92 -2.82 -4.37
CA LYS A 638 -16.63 -3.52 -4.33
C LYS A 638 -15.51 -2.76 -5.06
N TYR A 639 -15.58 -1.45 -4.99
CA TYR A 639 -14.60 -0.56 -5.62
C TYR A 639 -13.24 -0.68 -4.92
N ARG A 640 -12.15 -0.73 -5.71
CA ARG A 640 -10.79 -1.00 -5.24
C ARG A 640 -9.76 -0.19 -6.02
N GLY A 641 -9.99 1.11 -6.18
CA GLY A 641 -9.07 1.96 -6.92
C GLY A 641 -9.27 1.98 -8.42
N GLN A 642 -10.45 1.62 -8.92
CA GLN A 642 -10.79 1.81 -10.33
C GLN A 642 -10.75 3.30 -10.67
N ARG A 643 -10.23 3.60 -11.86
CA ARG A 643 -9.88 4.94 -12.34
C ARG A 643 -10.88 5.47 -13.33
N PHE A 644 -10.85 6.79 -13.57
CA PHE A 644 -11.61 7.44 -14.60
C PHE A 644 -13.15 7.39 -14.46
N THR A 645 -13.67 6.99 -13.31
CA THR A 645 -15.11 6.97 -13.06
C THR A 645 -15.70 8.35 -13.26
N GLY A 646 -16.76 8.45 -14.09
CA GLY A 646 -17.36 9.72 -14.47
C GLY A 646 -16.64 10.47 -15.59
N CYS A 647 -15.53 9.95 -16.13
CA CYS A 647 -14.86 10.50 -17.29
C CYS A 647 -15.48 9.99 -18.60
N GLY A 648 -15.34 10.78 -19.68
CA GLY A 648 -15.74 10.35 -21.03
C GLY A 648 -17.23 10.36 -21.33
N PHE A 649 -18.09 10.84 -20.44
CA PHE A 649 -19.53 10.95 -20.66
C PHE A 649 -19.90 12.07 -21.66
N GLY A 650 -19.01 13.04 -21.82
CA GLY A 650 -19.25 14.23 -22.64
C GLY A 650 -20.09 15.32 -21.94
N PRO A 651 -20.54 16.33 -22.66
CA PRO A 651 -21.38 17.42 -22.15
C PRO A 651 -22.82 16.94 -21.92
N ALA A 652 -23.60 17.75 -21.23
CA ALA A 652 -25.05 17.56 -21.02
C ALA A 652 -25.39 16.28 -20.20
N THR A 653 -24.67 16.04 -19.15
CA THR A 653 -24.87 14.89 -18.24
C THR A 653 -25.77 15.21 -17.05
N LYS A 654 -26.46 16.36 -17.06
CA LYS A 654 -27.39 16.73 -15.99
C LYS A 654 -28.48 15.67 -15.79
N GLY A 655 -28.68 15.27 -14.52
CA GLY A 655 -29.60 14.18 -14.16
C GLY A 655 -28.97 12.78 -14.18
N VAL A 656 -27.67 12.67 -14.47
CA VAL A 656 -26.92 11.42 -14.24
C VAL A 656 -26.40 11.42 -12.81
N ARG A 657 -26.53 10.27 -12.12
CA ARG A 657 -26.03 10.06 -10.76
C ARG A 657 -25.21 8.76 -10.69
N ILE A 658 -24.06 8.86 -10.03
CA ILE A 658 -23.18 7.72 -9.76
C ILE A 658 -22.89 7.67 -8.27
N ASP A 659 -23.23 6.56 -7.60
CA ASP A 659 -22.87 6.26 -6.22
C ASP A 659 -21.79 5.19 -6.20
N VAL A 660 -20.62 5.47 -5.61
CA VAL A 660 -19.43 4.60 -5.58
C VAL A 660 -19.19 4.13 -4.15
N TYR A 661 -19.33 2.83 -3.90
CA TYR A 661 -19.05 2.19 -2.61
C TYR A 661 -17.67 1.56 -2.60
N GLY A 662 -16.77 2.19 -1.86
CA GLY A 662 -15.35 1.88 -1.77
C GLY A 662 -14.47 3.07 -2.13
N SER A 663 -13.16 2.84 -2.25
CA SER A 663 -12.20 3.90 -2.58
C SER A 663 -11.95 3.96 -4.08
N SER A 664 -12.11 5.15 -4.66
CA SER A 664 -11.82 5.38 -6.08
C SER A 664 -10.33 5.55 -6.33
N GLY A 665 -9.89 5.21 -7.54
CA GLY A 665 -8.57 5.54 -8.06
C GLY A 665 -8.50 6.97 -8.59
N ASP A 666 -7.43 7.23 -9.32
CA ASP A 666 -7.12 8.54 -9.90
C ASP A 666 -8.14 8.99 -10.96
N TYR A 667 -8.14 10.28 -11.21
CA TYR A 667 -8.92 10.94 -12.28
C TYR A 667 -10.45 10.78 -12.17
N LEU A 668 -10.98 10.31 -11.05
CA LEU A 668 -12.43 10.26 -10.87
C LEU A 668 -13.02 11.67 -11.09
N ALA A 669 -14.13 11.73 -11.84
CA ALA A 669 -14.85 12.95 -12.17
C ALA A 669 -14.04 13.99 -12.99
N SER A 670 -12.91 13.60 -13.61
CA SER A 670 -12.17 14.53 -14.48
C SER A 670 -12.97 14.88 -15.72
N GLY A 671 -13.10 16.18 -16.00
CA GLY A 671 -13.94 16.70 -17.09
C GLY A 671 -15.45 16.62 -16.82
N LEU A 672 -15.87 16.43 -15.57
CA LEU A 672 -17.28 16.39 -15.17
C LEU A 672 -18.05 17.62 -15.71
N ASP A 673 -19.22 17.37 -16.33
CA ASP A 673 -20.05 18.42 -16.95
C ASP A 673 -21.55 18.13 -16.74
N GLY A 674 -22.05 18.39 -15.51
CA GLY A 674 -23.47 18.38 -15.16
C GLY A 674 -23.95 17.19 -14.29
N MET A 675 -23.24 16.04 -14.24
CA MET A 675 -23.66 14.90 -13.41
C MET A 675 -23.30 15.07 -11.94
N GLU A 676 -23.87 14.19 -11.11
CA GLU A 676 -23.58 14.10 -9.69
C GLU A 676 -22.89 12.75 -9.36
N ILE A 677 -21.78 12.82 -8.62
CA ILE A 677 -21.03 11.65 -8.17
C ILE A 677 -20.90 11.69 -6.65
N TYR A 678 -21.17 10.57 -5.98
CA TYR A 678 -21.06 10.39 -4.55
C TYR A 678 -20.12 9.22 -4.27
N VAL A 679 -18.99 9.48 -3.59
CA VAL A 679 -18.01 8.47 -3.21
C VAL A 679 -18.15 8.16 -1.72
N HIS A 680 -18.64 6.97 -1.42
CA HIS A 680 -18.86 6.45 -0.06
C HIS A 680 -17.59 5.80 0.52
N GLY A 681 -16.46 6.45 0.32
CA GLY A 681 -15.11 6.05 0.67
C GLY A 681 -14.13 7.17 0.38
N ASN A 682 -12.89 6.82 0.06
CA ASN A 682 -11.83 7.79 -0.25
C ASN A 682 -11.71 8.00 -1.78
N GLY A 683 -11.17 9.15 -2.17
CA GLY A 683 -10.71 9.41 -3.51
C GLY A 683 -9.19 9.46 -3.55
N GLN A 684 -8.58 9.03 -4.68
CA GLN A 684 -7.13 9.07 -4.86
C GLN A 684 -6.69 10.43 -5.39
N ASP A 685 -5.69 10.49 -6.25
CA ASP A 685 -5.14 11.74 -6.78
C ASP A 685 -5.94 12.25 -8.00
N GLN A 686 -5.78 13.54 -8.32
CA GLN A 686 -6.23 14.15 -9.56
C GLN A 686 -7.74 14.12 -9.80
N LEU A 687 -8.55 14.10 -8.75
CA LEU A 687 -10.00 14.13 -8.87
C LEU A 687 -10.50 15.47 -9.39
N CYS A 688 -11.59 15.45 -10.16
CA CYS A 688 -12.25 16.63 -10.69
C CYS A 688 -11.34 17.56 -11.50
N GLN A 689 -10.29 17.06 -12.15
CA GLN A 689 -9.52 17.88 -13.05
C GLN A 689 -10.41 18.44 -14.16
N ILE A 690 -10.20 19.70 -14.53
CA ILE A 690 -10.95 20.38 -15.59
C ILE A 690 -12.48 20.26 -15.49
N MET A 691 -13.02 20.07 -14.28
CA MET A 691 -14.46 20.08 -14.01
C MET A 691 -15.11 21.37 -14.51
N LYS A 692 -16.27 21.26 -15.16
CA LYS A 692 -16.99 22.39 -15.75
C LYS A 692 -18.30 22.71 -15.03
N ASP A 693 -19.07 21.68 -14.71
CA ASP A 693 -20.33 21.76 -13.98
C ASP A 693 -20.64 20.41 -13.34
N GLY A 694 -21.61 20.36 -12.42
CA GLY A 694 -22.02 19.15 -11.73
C GLY A 694 -21.61 19.16 -10.26
N LYS A 695 -21.63 17.96 -9.64
CA LYS A 695 -21.40 17.82 -8.20
C LYS A 695 -20.57 16.58 -7.89
N LEU A 696 -19.55 16.73 -7.06
CA LEU A 696 -18.84 15.62 -6.43
C LEU A 696 -18.96 15.74 -4.92
N VAL A 697 -19.30 14.62 -4.26
CA VAL A 697 -19.24 14.48 -2.79
C VAL A 697 -18.35 13.29 -2.46
N VAL A 698 -17.33 13.50 -1.63
CA VAL A 698 -16.46 12.43 -1.12
C VAL A 698 -16.60 12.36 0.40
N TYR A 699 -17.06 11.24 0.92
CA TYR A 699 -17.28 11.03 2.36
C TYR A 699 -16.03 10.56 3.12
N GLY A 700 -14.88 10.62 2.50
CA GLY A 700 -13.57 10.31 3.06
C GLY A 700 -12.52 11.31 2.62
N ASP A 701 -11.28 10.86 2.59
CA ASP A 701 -10.13 11.70 2.21
C ASP A 701 -9.95 11.73 0.69
N VAL A 702 -9.26 12.77 0.19
CA VAL A 702 -8.84 12.91 -1.20
C VAL A 702 -7.33 13.11 -1.28
N GLY A 703 -6.74 12.69 -2.40
CA GLY A 703 -5.31 12.82 -2.64
C GLY A 703 -4.89 14.17 -3.23
N GLN A 704 -3.75 14.18 -3.88
CA GLN A 704 -3.08 15.37 -4.41
C GLN A 704 -3.70 15.84 -5.75
N THR A 705 -3.35 17.07 -6.16
CA THR A 705 -3.76 17.66 -7.46
C THR A 705 -5.28 17.67 -7.69
N PHE A 706 -6.01 17.79 -6.60
CA PHE A 706 -7.46 17.85 -6.58
C PHE A 706 -7.98 19.12 -7.25
N MET A 707 -9.00 19.00 -8.14
CA MET A 707 -9.63 20.10 -8.88
C MET A 707 -8.67 20.92 -9.77
N TYR A 708 -7.56 20.37 -10.21
CA TYR A 708 -6.65 21.10 -11.08
C TYR A 708 -7.34 21.57 -12.37
N GLY A 709 -7.30 22.87 -12.64
CA GLY A 709 -7.92 23.47 -13.82
C GLY A 709 -9.45 23.46 -13.84
N ALA A 710 -10.14 23.17 -12.72
CA ALA A 710 -11.59 23.24 -12.61
C ALA A 710 -12.10 24.66 -12.88
N LYS A 711 -13.25 24.77 -13.57
CA LYS A 711 -13.86 26.04 -13.99
C LYS A 711 -15.27 26.26 -13.45
N GLY A 712 -15.87 25.26 -12.84
CA GLY A 712 -17.23 25.34 -12.31
C GLY A 712 -17.60 24.04 -11.54
N GLY A 713 -18.88 23.97 -11.13
CA GLY A 713 -19.40 22.86 -10.35
C GLY A 713 -19.27 23.02 -8.84
N SER A 714 -19.67 22.01 -8.08
CA SER A 714 -19.66 22.00 -6.61
C SER A 714 -18.99 20.73 -6.10
N VAL A 715 -18.05 20.88 -5.17
CA VAL A 715 -17.35 19.73 -4.59
C VAL A 715 -17.37 19.83 -3.07
N PHE A 716 -17.66 18.70 -2.42
CA PHE A 716 -17.74 18.55 -0.97
C PHE A 716 -16.87 17.37 -0.51
N ILE A 717 -15.95 17.65 0.41
CA ILE A 717 -15.16 16.64 1.10
C ILE A 717 -15.60 16.65 2.56
N MET A 718 -16.08 15.50 3.09
CA MET A 718 -16.82 15.42 4.35
C MET A 718 -15.99 14.83 5.51
#